data_81fbe47dadcb7ebe38474cce9f90ab93
#
_entry.id   81fbe47dadcb7ebe38474cce9f90ab93
#
_cell.length_a   1.000
_cell.length_b   1.000
_cell.length_c   1.000
_cell.angle_alpha   90.00
_cell.angle_beta   90.00
_cell.angle_gamma   90.00
#
_symmetry.space_group_name_H-M   'P 1'
#
loop_
_entity.id
_entity.type
_entity.pdbx_description
1 polymer ?
#
loop_
_entity_poly.entity_id
_entity_poly.type
_entity_poly.pdbx_seq_one_letter_code
_entity_poly.pdbx_strand_id
1 'polypeptide(L)'
;MFIDLNFLPLTTSVFTIPIFRSKFNGEPREDGYFAAQLPVSQELGRDSDYAYYRVSLSEYDGSATYTFQPEENPQLMTSIIWFHLKQWVQRLVSERKVQADIIDRFEKSISFVVEDFPKGKRVIRAYPYYLSVTKQYGILLDFAFRKAPGVSFGRDIQQLSFSLDRAGKSNANSYLDRLNYLKGFIQSIFVKLGAMRICGNEYSFSTDFVRLQGKELDSRTYIFGNDQENYDKIQGVKACPFALPPKEPLYVFVFKDSERASGNELFRALIGKGYPSTFSGMREWFDCDINTNTVTRITIDFDNDVDASKSLASQLRDIIDKNAGKQVIGLFIDSYSHYDTMSGNYTLAKLVFFSMGVPLQVVRNDRIIQSDGLKWAISGIGLQVFSKLGGIPWVVKPSTNNCLIFGIGKAHDIQWQNGRANIRKYFAYSVCFDSTGVYRSLGVLCDTENRHQYYADLENNIISQLEARINSGEPITDCVIHTPFRMRNDEMKIIKNSIEKLNNTHDNITFTVMRINTKNRFYGFADNNAKIPYESTYIKLSAKEYLVWFEGLKHGREYINKRIANPTYIDFWYGWGDRTRVIQLLQDAVNLAGASWRGFNAKLEPISIFYPQLIAGFIRDFRNIDSGQDIGQTLAQFDTPWFL
;
A
#
# COMPACT_ATOMS: atom_id res chain seq x y z
N MET A 1 22.00 -7.71 11.15
CA MET A 1 21.34 -9.05 11.28
C MET A 1 21.32 -9.75 9.94
N PHE A 2 21.16 -11.07 9.92
CA PHE A 2 20.92 -11.81 8.68
C PHE A 2 19.43 -12.09 8.50
N ILE A 3 18.99 -12.11 7.23
CA ILE A 3 17.62 -12.37 6.82
C ILE A 3 17.60 -13.54 5.84
N ASP A 4 16.90 -14.60 6.20
CA ASP A 4 16.62 -15.71 5.30
C ASP A 4 15.42 -15.33 4.42
N LEU A 5 15.68 -14.99 3.16
CA LEU A 5 14.65 -14.63 2.18
C LEU A 5 13.92 -15.89 1.72
N ASN A 6 12.59 -15.85 1.58
CA ASN A 6 11.77 -16.98 1.11
C ASN A 6 12.06 -17.41 -0.35
N PHE A 7 13.32 -17.42 -0.73
CA PHE A 7 13.83 -17.76 -2.05
C PHE A 7 14.71 -19.01 -1.99
N LEU A 8 14.35 -20.03 -2.78
CA LEU A 8 15.15 -21.25 -2.97
C LEU A 8 15.88 -21.15 -4.32
N PRO A 9 17.19 -21.01 -4.34
CA PRO A 9 17.96 -20.97 -5.57
C PRO A 9 18.08 -22.36 -6.20
N LEU A 10 18.32 -22.39 -7.49
CA LEU A 10 18.86 -23.58 -8.16
C LEU A 10 20.25 -23.90 -7.60
N THR A 11 20.54 -25.18 -7.38
CA THR A 11 21.80 -25.64 -6.77
C THR A 11 23.02 -25.51 -7.70
N THR A 12 22.76 -25.45 -9.00
CA THR A 12 23.77 -25.28 -10.04
C THR A 12 23.52 -24.00 -10.83
N SER A 13 24.60 -23.39 -11.30
CA SER A 13 24.49 -22.25 -12.22
C SER A 13 23.79 -22.68 -13.51
N VAL A 14 22.95 -21.79 -14.03
CA VAL A 14 22.33 -22.04 -15.33
C VAL A 14 23.36 -21.75 -16.42
N PHE A 15 23.58 -22.71 -17.29
CA PHE A 15 24.52 -22.61 -18.41
C PHE A 15 23.88 -21.94 -19.63
N THR A 16 24.72 -21.63 -20.62
CA THR A 16 24.28 -21.19 -21.95
C THR A 16 23.30 -22.19 -22.54
N ILE A 17 22.24 -21.68 -23.17
CA ILE A 17 21.15 -22.46 -23.73
C ILE A 17 21.07 -22.20 -25.23
N PRO A 18 21.08 -23.24 -26.09
CA PRO A 18 20.75 -23.06 -27.50
C PRO A 18 19.26 -22.69 -27.62
N ILE A 19 18.99 -21.59 -28.30
CA ILE A 19 17.64 -21.13 -28.61
C ILE A 19 17.54 -20.87 -30.11
N PHE A 20 16.31 -20.83 -30.61
CA PHE A 20 15.99 -20.47 -31.97
C PHE A 20 15.30 -19.12 -31.97
N ARG A 21 15.75 -18.17 -32.78
CA ARG A 21 15.22 -16.80 -32.81
C ARG A 21 14.97 -16.28 -34.21
N SER A 22 13.89 -15.53 -34.39
CA SER A 22 13.61 -14.70 -35.55
C SER A 22 13.23 -13.28 -35.11
N LYS A 23 13.27 -12.30 -36.01
CA LYS A 23 12.84 -10.93 -35.68
C LYS A 23 11.37 -10.94 -35.23
N PHE A 24 11.05 -10.26 -34.12
CA PHE A 24 9.69 -10.17 -33.59
C PHE A 24 8.88 -9.16 -34.41
N ASN A 25 7.74 -9.58 -34.99
CA ASN A 25 6.86 -8.75 -35.81
C ASN A 25 5.47 -8.54 -35.17
N GLY A 26 5.36 -8.74 -33.84
CA GLY A 26 4.10 -8.56 -33.13
C GLY A 26 3.23 -9.81 -33.06
N GLU A 27 3.81 -10.99 -33.22
CA GLU A 27 3.11 -12.26 -33.18
C GLU A 27 2.39 -12.48 -31.82
N PRO A 28 1.25 -13.15 -31.83
CA PRO A 28 0.51 -13.45 -30.60
C PRO A 28 1.34 -14.37 -29.68
N ARG A 29 1.06 -14.29 -28.38
CA ARG A 29 1.68 -15.18 -27.39
C ARG A 29 1.19 -16.61 -27.57
N GLU A 30 2.11 -17.52 -27.84
CA GLU A 30 1.89 -18.95 -27.93
C GLU A 30 2.71 -19.69 -26.86
N ASP A 31 2.26 -20.88 -26.43
CA ASP A 31 3.01 -21.69 -25.47
C ASP A 31 4.30 -22.21 -26.12
N GLY A 32 5.43 -22.07 -25.42
CA GLY A 32 6.75 -22.44 -25.94
C GLY A 32 7.45 -21.33 -26.75
N TYR A 33 6.79 -20.19 -27.01
CA TYR A 33 7.38 -19.03 -27.64
C TYR A 33 7.49 -17.86 -26.67
N PHE A 34 8.59 -17.13 -26.77
CA PHE A 34 8.90 -15.97 -25.94
C PHE A 34 9.20 -14.76 -26.82
N ALA A 35 8.79 -13.56 -26.41
CA ALA A 35 9.27 -12.32 -26.99
C ALA A 35 10.34 -11.74 -26.06
N ALA A 36 11.54 -11.52 -26.57
CA ALA A 36 12.67 -11.06 -25.77
C ALA A 36 13.56 -10.10 -26.52
N GLN A 37 14.12 -9.14 -25.80
CA GLN A 37 15.17 -8.25 -26.31
C GLN A 37 16.52 -8.95 -26.12
N LEU A 38 17.24 -9.15 -27.22
CA LEU A 38 18.54 -9.83 -27.24
C LEU A 38 19.53 -9.06 -28.10
N PRO A 39 20.85 -9.26 -27.90
CA PRO A 39 21.86 -8.68 -28.76
C PRO A 39 21.65 -9.08 -30.24
N VAL A 40 21.89 -8.14 -31.15
CA VAL A 40 21.80 -8.40 -32.60
C VAL A 40 22.97 -9.29 -33.05
N SER A 41 24.17 -9.04 -32.54
CA SER A 41 25.38 -9.86 -32.78
C SER A 41 25.55 -10.91 -31.68
N GLN A 42 26.20 -12.03 -32.01
CA GLN A 42 26.65 -13.02 -31.01
C GLN A 42 27.92 -12.56 -30.27
N GLU A 43 28.65 -11.61 -30.79
CA GLU A 43 29.83 -11.05 -30.13
C GLU A 43 29.41 -10.01 -29.10
N LEU A 44 29.61 -10.34 -27.82
CA LEU A 44 29.35 -9.46 -26.67
C LEU A 44 30.37 -8.31 -26.62
N GLY A 45 30.07 -7.21 -27.33
CA GLY A 45 30.71 -5.92 -27.12
C GLY A 45 29.82 -5.02 -26.23
N ARG A 46 30.42 -4.08 -25.47
CA ARG A 46 29.67 -3.11 -24.65
C ARG A 46 28.69 -2.23 -25.46
N ASP A 47 28.85 -2.19 -26.79
CA ASP A 47 28.09 -1.37 -27.75
C ASP A 47 27.20 -2.23 -28.67
N SER A 48 26.83 -3.46 -28.27
CA SER A 48 25.96 -4.30 -29.09
C SER A 48 24.54 -3.74 -29.13
N ASP A 49 24.01 -3.51 -30.33
CA ASP A 49 22.62 -3.17 -30.56
C ASP A 49 21.73 -4.32 -30.08
N TYR A 50 20.59 -3.98 -29.47
CA TYR A 50 19.56 -4.92 -29.02
C TYR A 50 18.32 -4.79 -29.88
N ALA A 51 17.73 -5.93 -30.23
CA ALA A 51 16.45 -5.99 -30.95
C ALA A 51 15.48 -6.97 -30.29
N TYR A 52 14.19 -6.84 -30.61
CA TYR A 52 13.19 -7.80 -30.16
C TYR A 52 13.14 -9.00 -31.08
N TYR A 53 13.17 -10.19 -30.47
CA TYR A 53 13.11 -11.46 -31.14
C TYR A 53 11.94 -12.31 -30.63
N ARG A 54 11.34 -13.09 -31.55
CA ARG A 54 10.55 -14.26 -31.21
C ARG A 54 11.53 -15.39 -30.93
N VAL A 55 11.44 -16.03 -29.78
CA VAL A 55 12.38 -17.03 -29.28
C VAL A 55 11.65 -18.32 -28.98
N SER A 56 12.23 -19.45 -29.34
CA SER A 56 11.76 -20.80 -28.98
C SER A 56 12.93 -21.68 -28.54
N LEU A 57 12.63 -22.76 -27.80
CA LEU A 57 13.59 -23.82 -27.45
C LEU A 57 13.68 -24.91 -28.53
N SER A 58 12.79 -24.88 -29.51
CA SER A 58 12.78 -25.78 -30.68
C SER A 58 12.85 -24.95 -31.96
N GLU A 59 13.47 -25.52 -32.98
CA GLU A 59 13.54 -24.92 -34.31
C GLU A 59 12.13 -24.70 -34.88
N TYR A 60 11.97 -23.60 -35.59
CA TYR A 60 10.75 -23.24 -36.31
C TYR A 60 11.11 -22.49 -37.60
N ASP A 61 10.18 -22.42 -38.52
CA ASP A 61 10.38 -21.82 -39.83
C ASP A 61 10.86 -20.37 -39.75
N GLY A 62 11.93 -20.02 -40.47
CA GLY A 62 12.56 -18.71 -40.47
C GLY A 62 13.38 -18.38 -39.22
N SER A 63 13.58 -19.32 -38.30
CA SER A 63 14.41 -19.12 -37.11
C SER A 63 15.90 -19.41 -37.39
N ALA A 64 16.78 -18.71 -36.68
CA ALA A 64 18.22 -18.96 -36.63
C ALA A 64 18.63 -19.40 -35.21
N THR A 65 19.61 -20.30 -35.16
CA THR A 65 20.18 -20.76 -33.86
C THR A 65 20.93 -19.62 -33.20
N TYR A 66 20.80 -19.49 -31.90
CA TYR A 66 21.52 -18.51 -31.08
C TYR A 66 21.90 -19.14 -29.73
N THR A 67 23.15 -18.94 -29.32
CA THR A 67 23.64 -19.39 -28.02
C THR A 67 23.32 -18.34 -26.96
N PHE A 68 22.21 -18.52 -26.25
CA PHE A 68 21.72 -17.57 -25.25
C PHE A 68 22.50 -17.70 -23.94
N GLN A 69 23.00 -16.57 -23.45
CA GLN A 69 23.60 -16.44 -22.13
C GLN A 69 22.56 -15.87 -21.15
N PRO A 70 22.30 -16.50 -20.00
CA PRO A 70 21.26 -16.07 -19.07
C PRO A 70 21.39 -14.62 -18.58
N GLU A 71 22.62 -14.08 -18.52
CA GLU A 71 22.93 -12.71 -18.13
C GLU A 71 22.46 -11.66 -19.15
N GLU A 72 22.33 -12.04 -20.43
CA GLU A 72 21.86 -11.14 -21.50
C GLU A 72 20.42 -10.70 -21.29
N ASN A 73 19.59 -11.62 -20.82
CA ASN A 73 18.19 -11.35 -20.50
C ASN A 73 17.66 -12.25 -19.37
N PRO A 74 17.81 -11.85 -18.10
CA PRO A 74 17.30 -12.62 -16.96
C PRO A 74 15.77 -12.87 -17.00
N GLN A 75 15.00 -12.01 -17.67
CA GLN A 75 13.54 -12.20 -17.80
C GLN A 75 13.21 -13.34 -18.78
N LEU A 76 13.97 -13.46 -19.89
CA LEU A 76 13.85 -14.58 -20.81
C LEU A 76 14.20 -15.88 -20.09
N MET A 77 15.34 -15.91 -19.37
CA MET A 77 15.73 -17.10 -18.61
C MET A 77 14.69 -17.49 -17.57
N THR A 78 14.15 -16.53 -16.82
CA THR A 78 13.05 -16.79 -15.88
C THR A 78 11.81 -17.36 -16.59
N SER A 79 11.53 -16.93 -17.82
CA SER A 79 10.41 -17.45 -18.62
C SER A 79 10.67 -18.87 -19.12
N ILE A 80 11.91 -19.21 -19.47
CA ILE A 80 12.32 -20.57 -19.80
C ILE A 80 12.22 -21.50 -18.59
N ILE A 81 12.69 -21.06 -17.42
CA ILE A 81 12.52 -21.80 -16.16
C ILE A 81 11.04 -22.02 -15.86
N TRP A 82 10.19 -21.02 -16.05
CA TRP A 82 8.74 -21.17 -15.88
C TRP A 82 8.15 -22.23 -16.80
N PHE A 83 8.54 -22.23 -18.06
CA PHE A 83 8.06 -23.21 -19.03
C PHE A 83 8.37 -24.64 -18.58
N HIS A 84 9.62 -24.92 -18.18
CA HIS A 84 10.02 -26.23 -17.69
C HIS A 84 9.43 -26.57 -16.32
N LEU A 85 9.32 -25.60 -15.41
CA LEU A 85 8.69 -25.77 -14.10
C LEU A 85 7.21 -26.17 -14.25
N LYS A 86 6.49 -25.55 -15.21
CA LYS A 86 5.11 -25.90 -15.54
C LYS A 86 5.00 -27.35 -16.00
N GLN A 87 5.81 -27.75 -16.95
CA GLN A 87 5.83 -29.12 -17.48
C GLN A 87 6.20 -30.16 -16.40
N TRP A 88 7.20 -29.84 -15.59
CA TRP A 88 7.64 -30.70 -14.49
C TRP A 88 6.51 -30.94 -13.48
N VAL A 89 5.81 -29.90 -13.06
CA VAL A 89 4.69 -30.03 -12.11
C VAL A 89 3.48 -30.73 -12.76
N GLN A 90 3.16 -30.46 -14.04
CA GLN A 90 2.10 -31.18 -14.74
C GLN A 90 2.33 -32.70 -14.73
N ARG A 91 3.58 -33.13 -14.96
CA ARG A 91 3.95 -34.56 -14.86
C ARG A 91 3.76 -35.06 -13.42
N LEU A 92 4.22 -34.37 -12.40
CA LEU A 92 4.08 -34.77 -11.01
C LEU A 92 2.60 -34.88 -10.57
N VAL A 93 1.74 -34.00 -11.07
CA VAL A 93 0.29 -34.09 -10.84
C VAL A 93 -0.31 -35.31 -11.55
N SER A 94 0.07 -35.60 -12.80
CA SER A 94 -0.39 -36.77 -13.53
C SER A 94 0.06 -38.09 -12.88
N GLU A 95 1.25 -38.09 -12.29
CA GLU A 95 1.80 -39.21 -11.51
C GLU A 95 1.24 -39.28 -10.07
N ARG A 96 0.30 -38.41 -9.72
CA ARG A 96 -0.31 -38.29 -8.37
C ARG A 96 0.70 -38.10 -7.23
N LYS A 97 1.87 -37.56 -7.51
CA LYS A 97 2.89 -37.24 -6.50
C LYS A 97 2.58 -35.98 -5.71
N VAL A 98 1.87 -35.05 -6.33
CA VAL A 98 1.44 -33.77 -5.71
C VAL A 98 0.06 -33.38 -6.19
N GLN A 99 -0.64 -32.58 -5.39
CA GLN A 99 -1.80 -31.82 -5.81
C GLN A 99 -1.39 -30.36 -6.00
N ALA A 100 -1.49 -29.84 -7.21
CA ALA A 100 -1.11 -28.47 -7.51
C ALA A 100 -1.97 -27.87 -8.61
N ASP A 101 -2.18 -26.54 -8.52
CA ASP A 101 -2.82 -25.72 -9.55
C ASP A 101 -1.78 -24.80 -10.19
N ILE A 102 -1.79 -24.74 -11.52
CA ILE A 102 -0.89 -23.87 -12.30
C ILE A 102 -1.65 -22.63 -12.73
N ILE A 103 -1.12 -21.47 -12.39
CA ILE A 103 -1.65 -20.15 -12.75
C ILE A 103 -0.68 -19.51 -13.75
N ASP A 104 -1.10 -19.41 -15.02
CA ASP A 104 -0.27 -18.87 -16.11
C ASP A 104 -0.71 -17.48 -16.58
N ARG A 105 -1.84 -16.97 -16.05
CA ARG A 105 -2.38 -15.64 -16.37
C ARG A 105 -1.97 -14.63 -15.30
N PHE A 106 -1.53 -13.45 -15.71
CA PHE A 106 -1.16 -12.30 -14.88
C PHE A 106 0.04 -12.56 -13.96
N GLU A 107 0.05 -13.68 -13.25
CA GLU A 107 1.07 -14.04 -12.28
C GLU A 107 1.44 -15.52 -12.47
N LYS A 108 2.64 -15.76 -12.99
CA LYS A 108 3.16 -17.11 -13.21
C LYS A 108 3.46 -17.75 -11.86
N SER A 109 2.66 -18.72 -11.44
CA SER A 109 2.82 -19.40 -10.15
C SER A 109 2.23 -20.81 -10.15
N ILE A 110 2.77 -21.64 -9.27
CA ILE A 110 2.27 -22.96 -8.94
C ILE A 110 1.79 -22.95 -7.51
N SER A 111 0.55 -23.38 -7.26
CA SER A 111 -0.03 -23.52 -5.93
C SER A 111 -0.07 -24.99 -5.54
N PHE A 112 0.92 -25.45 -4.75
CA PHE A 112 0.91 -26.79 -4.15
C PHE A 112 -0.08 -26.84 -3.00
N VAL A 113 -1.03 -27.77 -3.04
CA VAL A 113 -1.97 -27.99 -1.93
C VAL A 113 -1.26 -28.84 -0.88
N VAL A 114 -1.13 -28.29 0.34
CA VAL A 114 -0.47 -28.97 1.46
C VAL A 114 -1.50 -29.57 2.41
N GLU A 115 -2.56 -28.82 2.70
CA GLU A 115 -3.66 -29.27 3.56
C GLU A 115 -5.01 -28.84 2.99
N ASP A 116 -6.02 -29.72 3.11
CA ASP A 116 -7.38 -29.46 2.68
C ASP A 116 -8.32 -29.35 3.89
N PHE A 117 -9.17 -28.32 3.91
CA PHE A 117 -10.15 -28.06 4.96
C PHE A 117 -11.54 -27.82 4.32
N PRO A 118 -12.64 -28.04 5.05
CA PRO A 118 -13.98 -27.75 4.54
C PRO A 118 -14.18 -26.30 4.07
N LYS A 119 -13.41 -25.35 4.65
CA LYS A 119 -13.50 -23.91 4.35
C LYS A 119 -12.46 -23.42 3.32
N GLY A 120 -11.57 -24.29 2.84
CA GLY A 120 -10.53 -23.93 1.88
C GLY A 120 -9.25 -24.74 2.05
N LYS A 121 -8.18 -24.31 1.39
CA LYS A 121 -6.92 -25.06 1.32
C LYS A 121 -5.74 -24.20 1.77
N ARG A 122 -4.83 -24.78 2.54
CA ARG A 122 -3.49 -24.21 2.72
C ARG A 122 -2.63 -24.59 1.53
N VAL A 123 -2.04 -23.60 0.91
CA VAL A 123 -1.22 -23.76 -0.27
C VAL A 123 0.13 -23.09 -0.11
N ILE A 124 1.15 -23.67 -0.71
CA ILE A 124 2.43 -23.04 -0.93
C ILE A 124 2.48 -22.64 -2.41
N ARG A 125 2.67 -21.36 -2.65
CA ARG A 125 2.83 -20.80 -4.00
C ARG A 125 4.30 -20.71 -4.33
N ALA A 126 4.69 -21.27 -5.47
CA ALA A 126 6.04 -21.17 -6.00
C ALA A 126 6.05 -20.26 -7.23
N TYR A 127 6.94 -19.26 -7.22
CA TYR A 127 7.08 -18.28 -8.29
C TYR A 127 8.51 -18.32 -8.84
N PRO A 128 8.74 -18.49 -10.14
CA PRO A 128 10.08 -18.35 -10.70
C PRO A 128 10.59 -16.92 -10.50
N TYR A 129 11.82 -16.82 -10.06
CA TYR A 129 12.43 -15.53 -9.76
C TYR A 129 13.94 -15.53 -10.02
N TYR A 130 14.48 -14.39 -10.43
CA TYR A 130 15.90 -14.12 -10.52
C TYR A 130 16.30 -13.13 -9.44
N LEU A 131 17.13 -13.56 -8.50
CA LEU A 131 17.65 -12.71 -7.43
C LEU A 131 18.95 -12.04 -7.89
N SER A 132 18.84 -10.81 -8.32
CA SER A 132 19.92 -10.07 -8.99
C SER A 132 21.15 -9.84 -8.10
N VAL A 133 20.94 -9.63 -6.78
CA VAL A 133 22.04 -9.38 -5.84
C VAL A 133 22.98 -10.58 -5.69
N THR A 134 22.48 -11.80 -5.83
CA THR A 134 23.25 -13.05 -5.78
C THR A 134 23.46 -13.68 -7.15
N LYS A 135 22.86 -13.09 -8.21
CA LYS A 135 22.85 -13.62 -9.59
C LYS A 135 22.32 -15.06 -9.69
N GLN A 136 21.33 -15.41 -8.88
CA GLN A 136 20.78 -16.76 -8.81
C GLN A 136 19.36 -16.81 -9.36
N TYR A 137 19.06 -17.86 -10.12
CA TYR A 137 17.72 -18.24 -10.51
C TYR A 137 17.15 -19.23 -9.50
N GLY A 138 15.85 -19.19 -9.30
CA GLY A 138 15.18 -20.07 -8.35
C GLY A 138 13.69 -19.80 -8.26
N ILE A 139 13.11 -20.13 -7.12
CA ILE A 139 11.70 -19.91 -6.82
C ILE A 139 11.51 -19.18 -5.49
N LEU A 140 10.57 -18.25 -5.47
CA LEU A 140 10.02 -17.70 -4.22
C LEU A 140 8.92 -18.62 -3.74
N LEU A 141 8.92 -18.97 -2.45
CA LEU A 141 7.86 -19.73 -1.80
C LEU A 141 7.04 -18.85 -0.89
N ASP A 142 5.73 -18.79 -1.10
CA ASP A 142 4.80 -18.03 -0.27
C ASP A 142 3.68 -18.93 0.26
N PHE A 143 3.39 -18.81 1.55
CA PHE A 143 2.24 -19.44 2.19
C PHE A 143 0.98 -18.63 1.94
N ALA A 144 -0.10 -19.31 1.54
CA ALA A 144 -1.42 -18.71 1.44
C ALA A 144 -2.52 -19.67 1.89
N PHE A 145 -3.63 -19.10 2.37
CA PHE A 145 -4.88 -19.82 2.55
C PHE A 145 -5.84 -19.44 1.42
N ARG A 146 -6.26 -20.41 0.63
CA ARG A 146 -7.23 -20.23 -0.45
C ARG A 146 -8.61 -20.64 0.04
N LYS A 147 -9.46 -19.65 0.25
CA LYS A 147 -10.84 -19.84 0.71
C LYS A 147 -11.66 -20.60 -0.36
N ALA A 148 -12.52 -21.53 0.07
CA ALA A 148 -13.45 -22.19 -0.82
C ALA A 148 -14.50 -21.20 -1.38
N PRO A 149 -15.00 -21.42 -2.61
CA PRO A 149 -16.08 -20.61 -3.17
C PRO A 149 -17.30 -20.56 -2.23
N GLY A 150 -17.95 -19.41 -2.13
CA GLY A 150 -19.15 -19.22 -1.30
C GLY A 150 -18.91 -19.13 0.21
N VAL A 151 -17.73 -19.45 0.74
CA VAL A 151 -17.44 -19.33 2.17
C VAL A 151 -17.20 -17.86 2.53
N SER A 152 -17.87 -17.36 3.58
CA SER A 152 -17.65 -16.00 4.10
C SER A 152 -16.30 -15.87 4.78
N PHE A 153 -15.68 -14.69 4.70
CA PHE A 153 -14.47 -14.40 5.44
C PHE A 153 -14.81 -14.20 6.92
N GLY A 154 -14.22 -15.01 7.79
CA GLY A 154 -14.50 -15.00 9.22
C GLY A 154 -13.28 -15.37 10.05
N ARG A 155 -13.52 -15.51 11.38
CA ARG A 155 -12.47 -15.81 12.36
C ARG A 155 -11.71 -17.10 12.06
N ASP A 156 -12.41 -18.14 11.60
CA ASP A 156 -11.80 -19.43 11.25
C ASP A 156 -10.83 -19.30 10.07
N ILE A 157 -11.21 -18.53 9.03
CA ILE A 157 -10.34 -18.26 7.89
C ILE A 157 -9.08 -17.52 8.33
N GLN A 158 -9.24 -16.57 9.26
CA GLN A 158 -8.12 -15.82 9.82
C GLN A 158 -7.17 -16.72 10.64
N GLN A 159 -7.69 -17.71 11.37
CA GLN A 159 -6.89 -18.72 12.07
C GLN A 159 -6.17 -19.66 11.08
N LEU A 160 -6.89 -20.18 10.09
CA LEU A 160 -6.32 -21.05 9.05
C LEU A 160 -5.22 -20.37 8.23
N SER A 161 -5.28 -19.03 8.07
CA SER A 161 -4.29 -18.21 7.38
C SER A 161 -3.16 -17.68 8.26
N PHE A 162 -3.06 -18.12 9.52
CA PHE A 162 -2.11 -17.61 10.52
C PHE A 162 -2.24 -16.10 10.84
N SER A 163 -3.39 -15.51 10.52
CA SER A 163 -3.66 -14.11 10.87
C SER A 163 -4.06 -13.96 12.33
N LEU A 164 -4.79 -14.94 12.85
CA LEU A 164 -5.11 -15.09 14.27
C LEU A 164 -4.46 -16.35 14.84
N ASP A 165 -4.16 -16.34 16.11
CA ASP A 165 -3.72 -17.50 16.88
C ASP A 165 -4.91 -18.44 17.23
N ARG A 166 -4.64 -19.54 17.94
CA ARG A 166 -5.67 -20.50 18.37
C ARG A 166 -6.70 -19.89 19.31
N ALA A 167 -6.30 -18.87 20.09
CA ALA A 167 -7.20 -18.14 20.98
C ALA A 167 -8.02 -17.06 20.25
N GLY A 168 -7.75 -16.86 18.94
CA GLY A 168 -8.41 -15.87 18.12
C GLY A 168 -7.94 -14.44 18.36
N LYS A 169 -6.72 -14.27 18.90
CA LYS A 169 -6.01 -13.00 18.98
C LYS A 169 -5.10 -12.83 17.77
N SER A 170 -4.66 -11.60 17.54
CA SER A 170 -3.65 -11.31 16.51
C SER A 170 -2.42 -12.20 16.69
N ASN A 171 -2.02 -12.94 15.64
CA ASN A 171 -0.97 -13.96 15.76
C ASN A 171 0.43 -13.33 15.81
N ALA A 172 0.95 -13.17 17.00
CA ALA A 172 2.31 -12.66 17.25
C ALA A 172 3.41 -13.59 16.67
N ASN A 173 3.15 -14.90 16.56
CA ASN A 173 4.09 -15.89 16.05
C ASN A 173 3.95 -16.13 14.54
N SER A 174 3.23 -15.28 13.81
CA SER A 174 2.91 -15.49 12.39
C SER A 174 4.15 -15.70 11.49
N TYR A 175 5.30 -15.10 11.82
CA TYR A 175 6.57 -15.32 11.11
C TYR A 175 7.13 -16.71 11.37
N LEU A 176 7.19 -17.12 12.64
CA LEU A 176 7.67 -18.43 13.04
C LEU A 176 6.79 -19.56 12.49
N ASP A 177 5.46 -19.41 12.60
CA ASP A 177 4.50 -20.38 12.07
C ASP A 177 4.66 -20.55 10.55
N ARG A 178 4.81 -19.44 9.84
CA ARG A 178 5.01 -19.44 8.39
C ARG A 178 6.34 -20.08 8.01
N LEU A 179 7.44 -19.74 8.70
CA LEU A 179 8.75 -20.35 8.47
C LEU A 179 8.70 -21.86 8.68
N ASN A 180 8.12 -22.32 9.80
CA ASN A 180 8.00 -23.74 10.11
C ASN A 180 7.16 -24.47 9.05
N TYR A 181 6.09 -23.84 8.58
CA TYR A 181 5.24 -24.42 7.55
C TYR A 181 5.96 -24.55 6.20
N LEU A 182 6.70 -23.52 5.78
CA LEU A 182 7.53 -23.56 4.58
C LEU A 182 8.64 -24.61 4.67
N LYS A 183 9.35 -24.67 5.79
CA LYS A 183 10.40 -25.69 6.03
C LYS A 183 9.82 -27.11 6.03
N GLY A 184 8.67 -27.30 6.68
CA GLY A 184 7.94 -28.57 6.65
C GLY A 184 7.57 -29.02 5.23
N PHE A 185 7.07 -28.12 4.41
CA PHE A 185 6.79 -28.38 2.99
C PHE A 185 8.07 -28.76 2.21
N ILE A 186 9.15 -27.99 2.38
CA ILE A 186 10.42 -28.25 1.69
C ILE A 186 10.91 -29.66 2.04
N GLN A 187 10.97 -30.02 3.31
CA GLN A 187 11.52 -31.28 3.78
C GLN A 187 10.62 -32.50 3.48
N SER A 188 9.31 -32.35 3.63
CA SER A 188 8.38 -33.49 3.52
C SER A 188 7.87 -33.74 2.10
N ILE A 189 7.76 -32.69 1.29
CA ILE A 189 7.15 -32.76 -0.05
C ILE A 189 8.19 -32.38 -1.11
N PHE A 190 8.71 -31.16 -1.07
CA PHE A 190 9.45 -30.55 -2.18
C PHE A 190 10.73 -31.32 -2.53
N VAL A 191 11.52 -31.73 -1.53
CA VAL A 191 12.75 -32.55 -1.73
C VAL A 191 12.44 -33.87 -2.46
N LYS A 192 11.28 -34.48 -2.20
CA LYS A 192 10.89 -35.76 -2.81
C LYS A 192 10.46 -35.65 -4.28
N LEU A 193 10.24 -34.42 -4.78
CA LEU A 193 9.82 -34.21 -6.17
C LEU A 193 10.95 -34.45 -7.19
N GLY A 194 12.21 -34.48 -6.72
CA GLY A 194 13.38 -34.70 -7.55
C GLY A 194 13.79 -33.48 -8.39
N ALA A 195 14.71 -33.70 -9.30
CA ALA A 195 15.24 -32.63 -10.16
C ALA A 195 14.29 -32.25 -11.30
N MET A 196 14.33 -30.99 -11.69
CA MET A 196 13.68 -30.46 -12.88
C MET A 196 14.67 -30.48 -14.05
N ARG A 197 14.21 -30.81 -15.26
CA ARG A 197 15.05 -30.74 -16.46
C ARG A 197 14.82 -29.43 -17.21
N ILE A 198 15.91 -28.71 -17.52
CA ILE A 198 15.91 -27.53 -18.37
C ILE A 198 16.85 -27.82 -19.54
N CYS A 199 16.32 -27.85 -20.76
CA CYS A 199 17.09 -28.12 -21.99
C CYS A 199 18.02 -29.36 -21.87
N GLY A 200 17.51 -30.45 -21.28
CA GLY A 200 18.23 -31.70 -21.12
C GLY A 200 19.09 -31.82 -19.84
N ASN A 201 19.44 -30.74 -19.18
CA ASN A 201 20.21 -30.74 -17.94
C ASN A 201 19.31 -30.83 -16.71
N GLU A 202 19.76 -31.53 -15.65
CA GLU A 202 19.04 -31.66 -14.40
C GLU A 202 19.41 -30.56 -13.41
N TYR A 203 18.40 -29.92 -12.82
CA TYR A 203 18.52 -28.88 -11.82
C TYR A 203 17.71 -29.22 -10.60
N SER A 204 18.33 -29.13 -9.43
CA SER A 204 17.67 -29.23 -8.15
C SER A 204 17.56 -27.85 -7.51
N PHE A 205 16.60 -27.69 -6.62
CA PHE A 205 16.49 -26.50 -5.79
C PHE A 205 17.20 -26.73 -4.47
N SER A 206 17.77 -25.66 -3.90
CA SER A 206 18.28 -25.67 -2.54
C SER A 206 17.18 -26.02 -1.54
N THR A 207 17.56 -26.63 -0.43
CA THR A 207 16.66 -26.85 0.72
C THR A 207 16.65 -25.68 1.70
N ASP A 208 17.62 -24.79 1.55
CA ASP A 208 17.80 -23.64 2.42
C ASP A 208 17.49 -22.34 1.68
N PHE A 209 16.87 -21.43 2.38
CA PHE A 209 16.62 -20.09 1.91
C PHE A 209 17.92 -19.29 1.73
N VAL A 210 17.95 -18.41 0.73
CA VAL A 210 19.07 -17.51 0.55
C VAL A 210 19.16 -16.55 1.74
N ARG A 211 20.35 -16.45 2.31
CA ARG A 211 20.67 -15.56 3.42
C ARG A 211 21.25 -14.26 2.90
N LEU A 212 20.61 -13.15 3.26
CA LEU A 212 21.03 -11.80 2.89
C LEU A 212 21.37 -10.97 4.13
N GLN A 213 22.29 -10.02 3.98
CA GLN A 213 22.61 -9.09 5.06
C GLN A 213 21.54 -7.99 5.13
N GLY A 214 20.78 -7.96 6.22
CA GLY A 214 19.88 -6.87 6.56
C GLY A 214 20.68 -5.71 7.15
N LYS A 215 20.29 -4.49 6.72
CA LYS A 215 20.78 -3.22 7.24
C LYS A 215 19.62 -2.47 7.84
N GLU A 216 19.89 -1.49 8.66
CA GLU A 216 18.88 -0.71 9.35
C GLU A 216 18.93 0.74 8.89
N LEU A 217 17.77 1.33 8.72
CA LEU A 217 17.55 2.76 8.61
C LEU A 217 17.40 3.33 10.03
N ASP A 218 17.46 4.63 10.15
CA ASP A 218 17.26 5.30 11.43
C ASP A 218 15.84 5.09 11.98
N SER A 219 15.71 5.07 13.30
CA SER A 219 14.42 5.06 13.96
C SER A 219 13.63 6.32 13.63
N ARG A 220 12.32 6.16 13.40
CA ARG A 220 11.43 7.31 13.16
C ARG A 220 11.41 8.23 14.37
N THR A 221 11.73 9.48 14.13
CA THR A 221 11.63 10.55 15.13
C THR A 221 10.45 11.45 14.79
N TYR A 222 9.62 11.76 15.78
CA TYR A 222 8.47 12.64 15.65
C TYR A 222 8.81 13.99 16.28
N ILE A 223 8.37 15.07 15.63
CA ILE A 223 8.56 16.45 16.07
C ILE A 223 7.20 16.99 16.48
N PHE A 224 7.17 17.63 17.64
CA PHE A 224 6.00 18.23 18.27
C PHE A 224 6.18 19.73 18.42
N GLY A 225 5.27 20.41 19.10
CA GLY A 225 5.37 21.84 19.34
C GLY A 225 6.71 22.23 20.01
N ASN A 226 7.18 23.44 19.70
CA ASN A 226 8.48 23.97 20.14
C ASN A 226 9.68 23.08 19.70
N ASP A 227 9.58 22.43 18.54
CA ASP A 227 10.58 21.54 17.95
C ASP A 227 11.03 20.39 18.86
N GLN A 228 10.17 19.95 19.77
CA GLN A 228 10.47 18.84 20.66
C GLN A 228 10.45 17.51 19.91
N GLU A 229 11.55 16.77 19.98
CA GLU A 229 11.66 15.43 19.39
C GLU A 229 11.24 14.35 20.41
N ASN A 230 10.44 13.37 19.96
CA ASN A 230 10.07 12.19 20.74
C ASN A 230 9.84 10.99 19.82
N TYR A 231 10.10 9.79 20.33
CA TYR A 231 9.78 8.52 19.66
C TYR A 231 8.37 8.00 20.00
N ASP A 232 7.78 8.51 21.09
CA ASP A 232 6.42 8.18 21.53
C ASP A 232 5.43 9.27 21.16
N LYS A 233 4.56 8.97 20.22
CA LYS A 233 3.54 9.90 19.71
C LYS A 233 2.56 10.34 20.78
N ILE A 234 2.16 9.42 21.70
CA ILE A 234 1.18 9.74 22.74
C ILE A 234 1.76 10.72 23.75
N GLN A 235 2.99 10.46 24.20
CA GLN A 235 3.67 11.37 25.13
C GLN A 235 3.94 12.72 24.50
N GLY A 236 4.41 12.75 23.25
CA GLY A 236 4.71 14.00 22.54
C GLY A 236 3.46 14.86 22.33
N VAL A 237 2.36 14.27 21.85
CA VAL A 237 1.09 15.01 21.65
C VAL A 237 0.55 15.57 22.97
N LYS A 238 0.60 14.80 24.06
CA LYS A 238 0.16 15.27 25.38
C LYS A 238 1.02 16.41 25.92
N ALA A 239 2.30 16.40 25.58
CA ALA A 239 3.19 17.48 26.00
C ALA A 239 2.90 18.78 25.22
N CYS A 240 2.82 18.72 23.89
CA CYS A 240 2.48 19.83 23.02
C CYS A 240 2.24 19.32 21.59
N PRO A 241 1.03 19.36 21.02
CA PRO A 241 0.82 19.11 19.59
C PRO A 241 1.66 20.06 18.75
N PHE A 242 2.06 19.63 17.54
CA PHE A 242 2.90 20.43 16.65
C PHE A 242 2.25 21.78 16.29
N ALA A 243 0.96 21.78 15.95
CA ALA A 243 0.19 22.99 15.73
C ALA A 243 -1.28 22.81 16.13
N LEU A 244 -1.86 23.83 16.72
CA LEU A 244 -3.28 23.85 17.10
C LEU A 244 -4.17 24.18 15.90
N PRO A 245 -5.48 23.83 15.96
CA PRO A 245 -6.45 24.25 14.96
C PRO A 245 -6.47 25.79 14.78
N PRO A 246 -6.61 26.29 13.54
CA PRO A 246 -6.53 27.74 13.27
C PRO A 246 -7.75 28.54 13.74
N LYS A 247 -8.88 27.86 14.05
CA LYS A 247 -10.15 28.48 14.44
C LYS A 247 -10.79 27.73 15.61
N GLU A 248 -11.66 28.42 16.36
CA GLU A 248 -12.46 27.77 17.38
C GLU A 248 -13.34 26.65 16.78
N PRO A 249 -13.38 25.46 17.42
CA PRO A 249 -14.15 24.35 16.90
C PRO A 249 -15.64 24.45 17.22
N LEU A 250 -16.48 23.92 16.31
CA LEU A 250 -17.88 23.63 16.55
C LEU A 250 -18.16 22.17 16.17
N TYR A 251 -18.63 21.38 17.12
CA TYR A 251 -18.90 19.95 16.95
C TYR A 251 -20.38 19.71 16.68
N VAL A 252 -20.71 19.15 15.54
CA VAL A 252 -22.09 18.81 15.15
C VAL A 252 -22.28 17.31 15.30
N PHE A 253 -22.95 16.90 16.37
CA PHE A 253 -23.29 15.49 16.58
C PHE A 253 -24.52 15.12 15.74
N VAL A 254 -24.40 14.07 14.93
CA VAL A 254 -25.46 13.57 14.04
C VAL A 254 -25.78 12.13 14.40
N PHE A 255 -27.01 11.85 14.75
CA PHE A 255 -27.45 10.51 15.18
C PHE A 255 -28.97 10.35 15.06
N LYS A 256 -29.47 9.11 15.10
CA LYS A 256 -30.89 8.82 15.24
C LYS A 256 -31.36 9.17 16.68
N ASP A 257 -32.59 9.59 16.85
CA ASP A 257 -33.10 9.95 18.20
C ASP A 257 -32.99 8.78 19.19
N SER A 258 -33.20 7.54 18.73
CA SER A 258 -32.97 6.31 19.51
C SER A 258 -31.52 6.11 19.98
N GLU A 259 -30.55 6.79 19.37
CA GLU A 259 -29.10 6.69 19.67
C GLU A 259 -28.58 7.87 20.50
N ARG A 260 -29.47 8.69 21.07
CA ARG A 260 -29.11 9.82 21.93
C ARG A 260 -28.17 9.43 23.09
N ALA A 261 -28.36 8.24 23.66
CA ALA A 261 -27.49 7.71 24.71
C ALA A 261 -26.04 7.51 24.20
N SER A 262 -25.88 6.98 22.99
CA SER A 262 -24.56 6.82 22.34
C SER A 262 -23.89 8.17 22.03
N GLY A 263 -24.69 9.17 21.61
CA GLY A 263 -24.21 10.55 21.45
C GLY A 263 -23.66 11.14 22.73
N ASN A 264 -24.39 10.97 23.83
CA ASN A 264 -23.96 11.43 25.15
C ASN A 264 -22.70 10.69 25.63
N GLU A 265 -22.60 9.38 25.39
CA GLU A 265 -21.41 8.59 25.79
C GLU A 265 -20.19 9.01 24.98
N LEU A 266 -20.32 9.22 23.66
CA LEU A 266 -19.25 9.75 22.83
C LEU A 266 -18.80 11.14 23.31
N PHE A 267 -19.74 12.03 23.62
CA PHE A 267 -19.42 13.35 24.19
C PHE A 267 -18.66 13.23 25.50
N ARG A 268 -19.15 12.40 26.45
CA ARG A 268 -18.47 12.14 27.74
C ARG A 268 -17.06 11.59 27.55
N ALA A 269 -16.87 10.72 26.58
CA ALA A 269 -15.56 10.16 26.25
C ALA A 269 -14.61 11.23 25.69
N LEU A 270 -15.10 12.12 24.80
CA LEU A 270 -14.30 13.20 24.21
C LEU A 270 -13.89 14.27 25.24
N ILE A 271 -14.73 14.56 26.23
CA ILE A 271 -14.37 15.46 27.37
C ILE A 271 -13.53 14.78 28.46
N GLY A 272 -13.14 13.51 28.29
CA GLY A 272 -12.31 12.76 29.23
C GLY A 272 -13.03 12.15 30.43
N LYS A 273 -14.36 12.27 30.52
CA LYS A 273 -15.15 11.71 31.65
C LYS A 273 -15.55 10.26 31.45
N GLY A 274 -15.48 9.71 30.22
CA GLY A 274 -15.84 8.33 29.96
C GLY A 274 -14.71 7.34 30.30
N TYR A 275 -13.53 7.58 29.79
CA TYR A 275 -12.39 6.65 29.86
C TYR A 275 -11.07 7.35 30.19
N PRO A 276 -10.94 8.03 31.36
CA PRO A 276 -9.80 8.88 31.68
C PRO A 276 -8.46 8.14 31.71
N SER A 277 -8.47 6.83 31.99
CA SER A 277 -7.23 6.02 31.99
C SER A 277 -6.64 5.77 30.61
N THR A 278 -7.44 5.83 29.53
CA THR A 278 -7.00 5.64 28.16
C THR A 278 -6.99 6.94 27.36
N PHE A 279 -7.90 7.85 27.69
CA PHE A 279 -8.03 9.13 27.04
C PHE A 279 -8.63 10.15 28.02
N SER A 280 -7.81 11.07 28.51
CA SER A 280 -8.24 12.09 29.49
C SER A 280 -8.96 13.29 28.87
N GLY A 281 -9.24 13.24 27.56
CA GLY A 281 -10.06 14.23 26.86
C GLY A 281 -9.31 15.08 25.85
N MET A 282 -10.08 15.72 24.96
CA MET A 282 -9.56 16.55 23.88
C MET A 282 -8.71 17.71 24.40
N ARG A 283 -9.11 18.32 25.53
CA ARG A 283 -8.36 19.43 26.14
C ARG A 283 -6.99 18.98 26.63
N GLU A 284 -6.93 17.86 27.37
CA GLU A 284 -5.68 17.36 27.96
C GLU A 284 -4.69 16.81 26.93
N TRP A 285 -5.19 16.27 25.81
CA TRP A 285 -4.32 15.67 24.78
C TRP A 285 -3.95 16.62 23.66
N PHE A 286 -4.84 17.56 23.32
CA PHE A 286 -4.74 18.33 22.10
C PHE A 286 -4.93 19.83 22.31
N ASP A 287 -5.07 20.29 23.55
CA ASP A 287 -5.42 21.68 23.90
C ASP A 287 -6.62 22.21 23.08
N CYS A 288 -7.62 21.35 22.93
CA CYS A 288 -8.80 21.60 22.10
C CYS A 288 -10.08 21.43 22.94
N ASP A 289 -10.80 22.54 23.21
CA ASP A 289 -11.97 22.51 24.05
C ASP A 289 -13.19 21.90 23.35
N ILE A 290 -13.86 21.00 24.08
CA ILE A 290 -15.20 20.50 23.76
C ILE A 290 -16.09 20.65 25.00
N ASN A 291 -17.16 21.43 24.88
CA ASN A 291 -18.08 21.72 25.97
C ASN A 291 -19.49 22.00 25.42
N THR A 292 -20.46 22.29 26.27
CA THR A 292 -21.85 22.53 25.88
C THR A 292 -22.06 23.71 24.94
N ASN A 293 -21.15 24.70 24.93
CA ASN A 293 -21.24 25.87 24.06
C ASN A 293 -20.61 25.64 22.68
N THR A 294 -19.74 24.63 22.56
CA THR A 294 -19.07 24.25 21.31
C THR A 294 -19.73 23.06 20.62
N VAL A 295 -20.84 22.56 21.16
CA VAL A 295 -21.56 21.38 20.66
C VAL A 295 -22.97 21.73 20.22
N THR A 296 -23.35 21.26 19.04
CA THR A 296 -24.75 21.23 18.58
C THR A 296 -25.12 19.84 18.07
N ARG A 297 -26.39 19.59 17.82
CA ARG A 297 -26.88 18.28 17.39
C ARG A 297 -27.83 18.37 16.22
N ILE A 298 -27.80 17.35 15.35
CA ILE A 298 -28.79 17.05 14.34
C ILE A 298 -29.33 15.65 14.61
N THR A 299 -30.65 15.50 14.68
CA THR A 299 -31.31 14.20 14.79
C THR A 299 -31.87 13.83 13.43
N ILE A 300 -31.45 12.68 12.86
CA ILE A 300 -31.86 12.24 11.52
C ILE A 300 -31.94 10.72 11.44
N ASP A 301 -32.90 10.22 10.66
CA ASP A 301 -33.08 8.79 10.41
C ASP A 301 -33.01 8.49 8.90
N PHE A 302 -31.85 8.06 8.42
CA PHE A 302 -31.63 7.75 7.01
C PHE A 302 -32.41 6.52 6.52
N ASP A 303 -32.88 5.64 7.41
CA ASP A 303 -33.56 4.41 7.00
C ASP A 303 -35.05 4.65 6.74
N ASN A 304 -35.64 5.66 7.40
CA ASN A 304 -37.07 5.94 7.36
C ASN A 304 -37.45 7.27 6.72
N ASP A 305 -36.48 8.09 6.31
CA ASP A 305 -36.73 9.41 5.70
C ASP A 305 -36.12 9.47 4.30
N VAL A 306 -36.97 9.50 3.27
CA VAL A 306 -36.55 9.58 1.86
C VAL A 306 -35.80 10.88 1.56
N ASP A 307 -36.08 11.95 2.29
CA ASP A 307 -35.44 13.26 2.15
C ASP A 307 -34.38 13.54 3.21
N ALA A 308 -33.94 12.49 3.94
CA ALA A 308 -32.96 12.62 5.02
C ALA A 308 -31.70 13.39 4.63
N SER A 309 -31.15 13.13 3.44
CA SER A 309 -29.96 13.85 2.93
C SER A 309 -30.22 15.34 2.73
N LYS A 310 -31.38 15.72 2.23
CA LYS A 310 -31.78 17.13 2.03
C LYS A 310 -32.02 17.81 3.38
N SER A 311 -32.68 17.12 4.30
CA SER A 311 -32.91 17.59 5.66
C SER A 311 -31.59 17.83 6.39
N LEU A 312 -30.65 16.86 6.32
CA LEU A 312 -29.32 17.01 6.89
C LEU A 312 -28.58 18.21 6.28
N ALA A 313 -28.63 18.36 4.95
CA ALA A 313 -27.98 19.45 4.25
C ALA A 313 -28.55 20.82 4.68
N SER A 314 -29.87 20.94 4.81
CA SER A 314 -30.52 22.19 5.24
C SER A 314 -30.13 22.55 6.68
N GLN A 315 -30.22 21.60 7.61
CA GLN A 315 -29.87 21.84 9.02
C GLN A 315 -28.39 22.18 9.20
N LEU A 316 -27.49 21.51 8.45
CA LEU A 316 -26.07 21.75 8.51
C LEU A 316 -25.73 23.15 7.95
N ARG A 317 -26.39 23.60 6.87
CA ARG A 317 -26.22 24.96 6.34
C ARG A 317 -26.63 26.02 7.36
N ASP A 318 -27.79 25.86 7.99
CA ASP A 318 -28.25 26.77 9.03
C ASP A 318 -27.26 26.88 10.21
N ILE A 319 -26.61 25.75 10.56
CA ILE A 319 -25.59 25.74 11.63
C ILE A 319 -24.32 26.47 11.18
N ILE A 320 -23.87 26.26 9.93
CA ILE A 320 -22.69 26.94 9.38
C ILE A 320 -22.91 28.44 9.33
N ASP A 321 -24.05 28.88 8.79
CA ASP A 321 -24.38 30.30 8.64
C ASP A 321 -24.47 31.02 9.99
N LYS A 322 -25.05 30.38 11.01
CA LYS A 322 -25.14 30.93 12.36
C LYS A 322 -23.79 30.97 13.11
N ASN A 323 -22.80 30.21 12.65
CA ASN A 323 -21.50 30.09 13.28
C ASN A 323 -20.36 30.45 12.32
N ALA A 324 -20.57 31.45 11.47
CA ALA A 324 -19.56 31.94 10.54
C ALA A 324 -18.27 32.29 11.30
N GLY A 325 -17.14 31.80 10.81
CA GLY A 325 -15.81 32.00 11.42
C GLY A 325 -15.34 30.87 12.34
N LYS A 326 -16.20 29.94 12.76
CA LYS A 326 -15.81 28.73 13.49
C LYS A 326 -15.41 27.59 12.52
N GLN A 327 -14.55 26.67 13.01
CA GLN A 327 -14.22 25.46 12.29
C GLN A 327 -15.25 24.36 12.63
N VAL A 328 -16.15 24.06 11.70
CA VAL A 328 -17.22 23.06 11.91
C VAL A 328 -16.70 21.66 11.62
N ILE A 329 -17.03 20.68 12.48
CA ILE A 329 -16.80 19.25 12.25
C ILE A 329 -18.05 18.45 12.59
N GLY A 330 -18.41 17.48 11.74
CA GLY A 330 -19.45 16.50 12.01
C GLY A 330 -18.94 15.29 12.78
N LEU A 331 -19.75 14.80 13.72
CA LEU A 331 -19.57 13.55 14.45
C LEU A 331 -20.81 12.67 14.20
N PHE A 332 -20.72 11.75 13.25
CA PHE A 332 -21.85 10.91 12.84
C PHE A 332 -21.79 9.55 13.53
N ILE A 333 -22.85 9.18 14.25
CA ILE A 333 -23.03 7.85 14.84
C ILE A 333 -23.76 6.98 13.82
N ASP A 334 -23.03 5.99 13.28
CA ASP A 334 -23.56 5.05 12.29
C ASP A 334 -24.07 3.78 12.94
N SER A 335 -25.36 3.51 12.78
CA SER A 335 -26.07 2.35 13.36
C SER A 335 -25.65 1.01 12.75
N TYR A 336 -25.01 1.02 11.59
CA TYR A 336 -24.75 -0.19 10.82
C TYR A 336 -23.63 -1.04 11.41
N SER A 337 -23.87 -2.35 11.55
CA SER A 337 -23.00 -3.29 12.27
C SER A 337 -22.16 -4.23 11.39
N HIS A 338 -22.27 -4.18 10.04
CA HIS A 338 -21.53 -5.10 9.16
C HIS A 338 -20.09 -4.68 8.93
N TYR A 339 -19.17 -5.63 9.14
CA TYR A 339 -17.72 -5.43 9.05
C TYR A 339 -17.17 -5.17 7.64
N ASP A 340 -17.89 -5.54 6.59
CA ASP A 340 -17.35 -5.66 5.23
C ASP A 340 -17.85 -4.62 4.22
N THR A 341 -18.86 -3.81 4.55
CA THR A 341 -19.38 -2.76 3.65
C THR A 341 -19.61 -1.46 4.41
N MET A 342 -19.21 -0.34 3.81
CA MET A 342 -19.67 0.97 4.26
C MET A 342 -21.18 1.01 4.11
N SER A 343 -21.93 1.45 5.16
CA SER A 343 -23.37 1.59 5.04
C SER A 343 -23.70 2.66 3.99
N GLY A 344 -24.82 2.53 3.31
CA GLY A 344 -25.33 3.59 2.45
C GLY A 344 -25.44 4.91 3.20
N ASN A 345 -25.85 4.87 4.46
CA ASN A 345 -25.98 6.02 5.37
C ASN A 345 -24.63 6.69 5.63
N TYR A 346 -23.56 5.91 5.84
CA TYR A 346 -22.19 6.43 5.97
C TYR A 346 -21.81 7.25 4.75
N THR A 347 -22.01 6.70 3.54
CA THR A 347 -21.56 7.35 2.30
C THR A 347 -22.42 8.58 2.02
N LEU A 348 -23.75 8.52 2.25
CA LEU A 348 -24.66 9.66 2.11
C LEU A 348 -24.32 10.80 3.08
N ALA A 349 -24.16 10.51 4.37
CA ALA A 349 -23.78 11.51 5.37
C ALA A 349 -22.42 12.15 5.01
N LYS A 350 -21.44 11.33 4.62
CA LYS A 350 -20.11 11.82 4.22
C LYS A 350 -20.18 12.69 2.99
N LEU A 351 -21.00 12.34 2.00
CA LEU A 351 -21.20 13.14 0.79
C LEU A 351 -21.84 14.50 1.11
N VAL A 352 -22.88 14.55 1.97
CA VAL A 352 -23.52 15.80 2.38
C VAL A 352 -22.52 16.73 3.08
N PHE A 353 -21.77 16.24 4.05
CA PHE A 353 -20.77 17.04 4.74
C PHE A 353 -19.64 17.47 3.80
N PHE A 354 -19.16 16.57 2.95
CA PHE A 354 -18.16 16.87 1.92
C PHE A 354 -18.61 17.97 0.98
N SER A 355 -19.86 17.93 0.45
CA SER A 355 -20.37 18.94 -0.46
C SER A 355 -20.49 20.35 0.14
N MET A 356 -20.45 20.46 1.47
CA MET A 356 -20.46 21.72 2.22
C MET A 356 -19.09 22.15 2.75
N GLY A 357 -18.02 21.46 2.36
CA GLY A 357 -16.68 21.77 2.83
C GLY A 357 -16.45 21.45 4.33
N VAL A 358 -17.29 20.60 4.93
CA VAL A 358 -17.22 20.26 6.35
C VAL A 358 -16.68 18.82 6.53
N PRO A 359 -15.59 18.62 7.30
CA PRO A 359 -15.09 17.27 7.59
C PRO A 359 -16.07 16.50 8.48
N LEU A 360 -16.18 15.17 8.25
CA LEU A 360 -17.03 14.27 9.03
C LEU A 360 -16.19 13.17 9.67
N GLN A 361 -16.34 12.98 10.99
CA GLN A 361 -15.87 11.81 11.71
C GLN A 361 -17.03 10.85 11.95
N VAL A 362 -16.91 9.63 11.46
CA VAL A 362 -17.92 8.61 11.69
C VAL A 362 -17.48 7.70 12.83
N VAL A 363 -18.40 7.41 13.73
CA VAL A 363 -18.21 6.49 14.87
C VAL A 363 -19.33 5.45 14.81
N ARG A 364 -18.96 4.19 14.78
CA ARG A 364 -19.91 3.09 14.73
C ARG A 364 -20.61 2.92 16.09
N ASN A 365 -21.93 2.82 16.07
CA ASN A 365 -22.73 2.67 17.27
C ASN A 365 -22.39 1.39 18.06
N ASP A 366 -22.12 0.26 17.36
CA ASP A 366 -21.72 -1.00 18.00
C ASP A 366 -20.43 -0.86 18.82
N ARG A 367 -19.51 0.05 18.43
CA ARG A 367 -18.29 0.35 19.20
C ARG A 367 -18.57 1.15 20.46
N ILE A 368 -19.63 1.96 20.45
CA ILE A 368 -20.02 2.76 21.63
C ILE A 368 -20.70 1.87 22.65
N ILE A 369 -21.62 0.99 22.24
CA ILE A 369 -22.40 0.14 23.12
C ILE A 369 -21.66 -1.12 23.61
N GLN A 370 -20.64 -1.61 22.90
CA GLN A 370 -19.80 -2.72 23.37
C GLN A 370 -18.95 -2.29 24.56
N SER A 371 -18.94 -3.13 25.62
CA SER A 371 -18.10 -2.91 26.78
C SER A 371 -16.67 -2.63 26.37
N ASP A 372 -15.87 -1.83 26.54
CA ASP A 372 -14.49 -1.56 26.09
C ASP A 372 -14.30 -1.17 24.61
N GLY A 373 -15.33 -1.21 23.75
CA GLY A 373 -15.18 -0.87 22.33
C GLY A 373 -14.74 0.57 22.13
N LEU A 374 -15.40 1.53 22.78
CA LEU A 374 -15.08 2.94 22.73
C LEU A 374 -13.80 3.27 23.52
N LYS A 375 -13.56 2.61 24.64
CA LYS A 375 -12.39 2.80 25.51
C LYS A 375 -11.06 2.74 24.76
N TRP A 376 -10.93 1.78 23.83
CA TRP A 376 -9.70 1.61 23.04
C TRP A 376 -9.70 2.41 21.73
N ALA A 377 -10.86 2.90 21.29
CA ALA A 377 -10.99 3.66 20.05
C ALA A 377 -10.90 5.17 20.25
N ILE A 378 -11.27 5.67 21.43
CA ILE A 378 -11.51 7.10 21.67
C ILE A 378 -10.29 7.98 21.45
N SER A 379 -9.09 7.54 21.82
CA SER A 379 -7.86 8.29 21.57
C SER A 379 -7.59 8.46 20.07
N GLY A 380 -7.86 7.43 19.27
CA GLY A 380 -7.76 7.51 17.81
C GLY A 380 -8.84 8.39 17.19
N ILE A 381 -10.07 8.36 17.73
CA ILE A 381 -11.17 9.25 17.31
C ILE A 381 -10.81 10.70 17.63
N GLY A 382 -10.33 10.98 18.84
CA GLY A 382 -9.87 12.32 19.24
C GLY A 382 -8.77 12.85 18.34
N LEU A 383 -7.78 12.01 18.01
CA LEU A 383 -6.70 12.36 17.08
C LEU A 383 -7.24 12.74 15.69
N GLN A 384 -8.15 11.96 15.13
CA GLN A 384 -8.75 12.25 13.82
C GLN A 384 -9.62 13.51 13.85
N VAL A 385 -10.37 13.73 14.93
CA VAL A 385 -11.17 14.95 15.15
C VAL A 385 -10.25 16.18 15.18
N PHE A 386 -9.18 16.15 16.00
CA PHE A 386 -8.19 17.21 16.08
C PHE A 386 -7.58 17.56 14.73
N SER A 387 -7.15 16.53 13.98
CA SER A 387 -6.54 16.74 12.66
C SER A 387 -7.54 17.28 11.63
N LYS A 388 -8.81 16.84 11.66
CA LYS A 388 -9.88 17.35 10.79
C LYS A 388 -10.26 18.81 11.09
N LEU A 389 -10.05 19.25 12.30
CA LEU A 389 -10.18 20.67 12.68
C LEU A 389 -8.98 21.53 12.22
N GLY A 390 -7.97 20.94 11.58
CA GLY A 390 -6.78 21.63 11.09
C GLY A 390 -5.61 21.61 12.06
N GLY A 391 -5.72 20.92 13.20
CA GLY A 391 -4.61 20.70 14.10
C GLY A 391 -3.59 19.71 13.51
N ILE A 392 -2.32 19.93 13.79
CA ILE A 392 -1.21 19.05 13.39
C ILE A 392 -0.66 18.39 14.65
N PRO A 393 -0.95 17.09 14.88
CA PRO A 393 -0.54 16.44 16.12
C PRO A 393 0.98 16.23 16.21
N TRP A 394 1.63 15.85 15.12
CA TRP A 394 3.08 15.71 14.98
C TRP A 394 3.47 15.77 13.51
N VAL A 395 4.74 16.05 13.27
CA VAL A 395 5.40 15.82 11.98
C VAL A 395 6.53 14.81 12.17
N VAL A 396 7.14 14.31 11.09
CA VAL A 396 8.31 13.43 11.16
C VAL A 396 9.56 14.16 10.70
N LYS A 397 10.71 13.77 11.28
CA LYS A 397 12.01 14.34 10.90
C LYS A 397 12.35 13.90 9.47
N PRO A 398 12.54 14.84 8.53
CA PRO A 398 12.87 14.50 7.15
C PRO A 398 14.31 13.98 7.03
N SER A 399 14.57 13.15 6.03
CA SER A 399 15.91 12.69 5.65
C SER A 399 16.45 13.45 4.44
N THR A 400 15.55 13.86 3.53
CA THR A 400 15.86 14.78 2.44
C THR A 400 15.34 16.17 2.77
N ASN A 401 16.07 17.20 2.35
CA ASN A 401 15.66 18.60 2.49
C ASN A 401 15.21 19.14 1.13
N ASN A 402 14.35 20.16 1.14
CA ASN A 402 13.89 20.87 -0.07
C ASN A 402 13.28 19.91 -1.14
N CYS A 403 12.60 18.88 -0.66
CA CYS A 403 12.04 17.81 -1.50
C CYS A 403 10.51 17.93 -1.57
N LEU A 404 9.95 17.94 -2.77
CA LEU A 404 8.52 17.79 -2.97
C LEU A 404 8.19 16.32 -3.24
N ILE A 405 7.32 15.73 -2.42
CA ILE A 405 6.90 14.35 -2.58
C ILE A 405 5.49 14.30 -3.19
N PHE A 406 5.41 13.83 -4.42
CA PHE A 406 4.17 13.69 -5.18
C PHE A 406 3.70 12.23 -5.14
N GLY A 407 2.60 11.97 -4.44
CA GLY A 407 2.04 10.63 -4.29
C GLY A 407 0.85 10.38 -5.21
N ILE A 408 0.75 9.19 -5.81
CA ILE A 408 -0.37 8.79 -6.65
C ILE A 408 -1.04 7.56 -6.05
N GLY A 409 -2.34 7.66 -5.79
CA GLY A 409 -3.19 6.55 -5.36
C GLY A 409 -4.22 6.19 -6.42
N LYS A 410 -4.78 4.96 -6.33
CA LYS A 410 -5.85 4.51 -7.20
C LYS A 410 -6.87 3.65 -6.49
N ALA A 411 -8.12 3.73 -6.96
CA ALA A 411 -9.20 2.80 -6.63
C ALA A 411 -9.75 2.16 -7.91
N HIS A 412 -10.44 1.03 -7.77
CA HIS A 412 -11.07 0.32 -8.87
C HIS A 412 -12.56 0.15 -8.56
N ASP A 413 -13.39 0.36 -9.59
CA ASP A 413 -14.74 -0.14 -9.67
C ASP A 413 -14.77 -1.31 -10.66
N ILE A 414 -15.34 -2.44 -10.26
CA ILE A 414 -15.40 -3.66 -11.07
C ILE A 414 -16.87 -3.99 -11.28
N GLN A 415 -17.35 -3.71 -12.48
CA GLN A 415 -18.70 -4.05 -12.91
C GLN A 415 -18.67 -5.29 -13.81
N TRP A 416 -19.50 -6.27 -13.49
CA TRP A 416 -19.61 -7.48 -14.29
C TRP A 416 -20.75 -7.33 -15.29
N GLN A 417 -20.43 -7.31 -16.57
CA GLN A 417 -21.39 -7.27 -17.66
C GLN A 417 -21.15 -8.47 -18.61
N ASN A 418 -22.18 -9.28 -18.83
CA ASN A 418 -22.12 -10.45 -19.73
C ASN A 418 -20.93 -11.39 -19.45
N GLY A 419 -20.62 -11.64 -18.17
CA GLY A 419 -19.51 -12.50 -17.76
C GLY A 419 -18.11 -11.90 -17.95
N ARG A 420 -18.01 -10.63 -18.35
CA ARG A 420 -16.75 -9.87 -18.47
C ARG A 420 -16.67 -8.80 -17.40
N ALA A 421 -15.49 -8.68 -16.78
CA ALA A 421 -15.21 -7.60 -15.83
C ALA A 421 -14.91 -6.31 -16.60
N ASN A 422 -15.74 -5.29 -16.42
CA ASN A 422 -15.43 -3.92 -16.79
C ASN A 422 -14.79 -3.22 -15.60
N ILE A 423 -13.54 -2.78 -15.74
CA ILE A 423 -12.75 -2.20 -14.65
C ILE A 423 -12.54 -0.72 -14.91
N ARG A 424 -13.21 0.12 -14.14
CA ARG A 424 -12.99 1.56 -14.10
C ARG A 424 -11.99 1.90 -13.00
N LYS A 425 -11.02 2.76 -13.29
CA LYS A 425 -9.98 3.18 -12.35
C LYS A 425 -10.12 4.66 -12.05
N TYR A 426 -10.02 4.99 -10.78
CA TYR A 426 -10.00 6.35 -10.27
C TYR A 426 -8.62 6.65 -9.71
N PHE A 427 -8.07 7.81 -10.03
CA PHE A 427 -6.78 8.27 -9.54
C PHE A 427 -6.93 9.53 -8.72
N ALA A 428 -6.14 9.63 -7.67
CA ALA A 428 -5.96 10.83 -6.88
C ALA A 428 -4.48 11.06 -6.62
N TYR A 429 -4.10 12.27 -6.30
CA TYR A 429 -2.74 12.59 -5.92
C TYR A 429 -2.68 13.30 -4.56
N SER A 430 -1.51 13.25 -3.93
CA SER A 430 -1.17 14.08 -2.79
C SER A 430 0.18 14.74 -3.01
N VAL A 431 0.36 15.89 -2.42
CA VAL A 431 1.64 16.60 -2.41
C VAL A 431 2.04 16.84 -0.96
N CYS A 432 3.22 16.37 -0.58
CA CYS A 432 3.84 16.61 0.72
C CYS A 432 5.15 17.37 0.51
N PHE A 433 5.40 18.37 1.34
CA PHE A 433 6.69 19.04 1.36
C PHE A 433 7.61 18.32 2.35
N ASP A 434 8.79 17.89 1.88
CA ASP A 434 9.71 17.00 2.57
C ASP A 434 9.03 15.73 3.10
N SER A 435 9.71 14.92 3.88
CA SER A 435 9.12 13.79 4.60
C SER A 435 8.57 14.16 5.98
N THR A 436 8.24 15.43 6.21
CA THR A 436 7.64 15.92 7.48
C THR A 436 6.24 15.36 7.70
N GLY A 437 5.56 14.97 6.62
CA GLY A 437 4.21 14.43 6.65
C GLY A 437 3.10 15.49 6.71
N VAL A 438 3.43 16.75 6.62
CA VAL A 438 2.46 17.82 6.40
C VAL A 438 2.10 17.81 4.91
N TYR A 439 0.89 17.37 4.59
CA TYR A 439 0.44 17.46 3.21
C TYR A 439 0.12 18.91 2.85
N ARG A 440 0.37 19.28 1.60
CA ARG A 440 0.17 20.65 1.09
C ARG A 440 -1.02 20.75 0.17
N SER A 441 -1.29 19.70 -0.59
CA SER A 441 -2.45 19.63 -1.48
C SER A 441 -2.86 18.20 -1.75
N LEU A 442 -4.13 18.04 -2.05
CA LEU A 442 -4.76 16.80 -2.48
C LEU A 442 -5.65 17.10 -3.67
N GLY A 443 -5.73 16.18 -4.61
CA GLY A 443 -6.58 16.39 -5.76
C GLY A 443 -6.95 15.09 -6.47
N VAL A 444 -7.82 15.25 -7.45
CA VAL A 444 -8.30 14.16 -8.30
C VAL A 444 -7.56 14.25 -9.62
N LEU A 445 -6.97 13.13 -10.04
CA LEU A 445 -6.64 12.89 -11.43
C LEU A 445 -7.86 12.27 -12.10
N CYS A 446 -8.02 12.46 -13.40
CA CYS A 446 -9.12 11.94 -14.18
C CYS A 446 -9.21 10.41 -14.08
N ASP A 447 -10.38 9.83 -14.35
CA ASP A 447 -10.54 8.39 -14.49
C ASP A 447 -9.96 7.88 -15.83
N THR A 448 -9.76 6.55 -15.94
CA THR A 448 -9.13 5.95 -17.12
C THR A 448 -10.06 5.72 -18.32
N GLU A 449 -11.28 6.18 -18.31
CA GLU A 449 -12.16 6.09 -19.48
C GLU A 449 -11.65 7.00 -20.60
N ASN A 450 -11.09 8.16 -20.23
CA ASN A 450 -10.40 9.04 -21.17
C ASN A 450 -8.90 9.11 -20.86
N ARG A 451 -8.11 8.25 -21.49
CA ARG A 451 -6.64 8.19 -21.27
C ARG A 451 -5.93 9.48 -21.65
N HIS A 452 -6.36 10.17 -22.69
CA HIS A 452 -5.72 11.42 -23.10
C HIS A 452 -5.90 12.49 -22.04
N GLN A 453 -7.11 12.59 -21.47
CA GLN A 453 -7.38 13.51 -20.38
C GLN A 453 -6.57 13.14 -19.14
N TYR A 454 -6.51 11.85 -18.77
CA TYR A 454 -5.70 11.39 -17.64
C TYR A 454 -4.23 11.78 -17.79
N TYR A 455 -3.67 11.65 -18.99
CA TYR A 455 -2.27 11.99 -19.23
C TYR A 455 -2.04 13.51 -19.17
N ALA A 456 -2.96 14.29 -19.73
CA ALA A 456 -2.90 15.75 -19.64
C ALA A 456 -3.02 16.24 -18.20
N ASP A 457 -3.93 15.67 -17.42
CA ASP A 457 -4.13 16.02 -16.02
C ASP A 457 -2.91 15.64 -15.16
N LEU A 458 -2.28 14.48 -15.42
CA LEU A 458 -1.06 14.05 -14.73
C LEU A 458 0.08 15.05 -14.99
N GLU A 459 0.31 15.44 -16.24
CA GLU A 459 1.33 16.40 -16.63
C GLU A 459 1.08 17.77 -15.98
N ASN A 460 -0.13 18.31 -16.16
CA ASN A 460 -0.51 19.62 -15.66
C ASN A 460 -0.42 19.70 -14.14
N ASN A 461 -0.85 18.65 -13.41
CA ASN A 461 -0.80 18.64 -11.95
C ASN A 461 0.65 18.60 -11.44
N ILE A 462 1.54 17.80 -12.04
CA ILE A 462 2.96 17.78 -11.64
C ILE A 462 3.58 19.16 -11.85
N ILE A 463 3.40 19.76 -13.03
CA ILE A 463 3.99 21.06 -13.36
C ILE A 463 3.41 22.16 -12.46
N SER A 464 2.09 22.30 -12.40
CA SER A 464 1.44 23.37 -11.64
C SER A 464 1.74 23.32 -10.14
N GLN A 465 1.81 22.13 -9.55
CA GLN A 465 2.16 21.98 -8.13
C GLN A 465 3.60 22.39 -7.84
N LEU A 466 4.54 22.04 -8.71
CA LEU A 466 5.94 22.45 -8.58
C LEU A 466 6.10 23.95 -8.79
N GLU A 467 5.55 24.50 -9.87
CA GLU A 467 5.63 25.93 -10.17
C GLU A 467 4.99 26.79 -9.06
N ALA A 468 3.82 26.39 -8.56
CA ALA A 468 3.15 27.10 -7.47
C ALA A 468 4.04 27.21 -6.22
N ARG A 469 4.80 26.13 -5.90
CA ARG A 469 5.70 26.10 -4.75
C ARG A 469 6.98 26.91 -4.98
N ILE A 470 7.59 26.75 -6.15
CA ILE A 470 8.78 27.53 -6.52
C ILE A 470 8.44 29.03 -6.52
N ASN A 471 7.31 29.41 -7.11
CA ASN A 471 6.84 30.79 -7.16
C ASN A 471 6.48 31.36 -5.77
N SER A 472 6.10 30.52 -4.81
CA SER A 472 5.91 30.93 -3.41
C SER A 472 7.22 31.08 -2.62
N GLY A 473 8.37 30.82 -3.26
CA GLY A 473 9.70 30.96 -2.65
C GLY A 473 10.15 29.73 -1.87
N GLU A 474 9.46 28.59 -1.99
CA GLU A 474 9.92 27.33 -1.38
C GLU A 474 11.17 26.84 -2.14
N PRO A 475 12.28 26.50 -1.46
CA PRO A 475 13.55 26.16 -2.11
C PRO A 475 13.57 24.70 -2.60
N ILE A 476 12.72 24.36 -3.57
CA ILE A 476 12.60 22.99 -4.07
C ILE A 476 13.77 22.67 -5.00
N THR A 477 14.56 21.68 -4.62
CA THR A 477 15.67 21.14 -5.41
C THR A 477 15.43 19.70 -5.83
N ASP A 478 14.41 19.04 -5.27
CA ASP A 478 14.12 17.64 -5.46
C ASP A 478 12.63 17.35 -5.56
N CYS A 479 12.24 16.41 -6.42
CA CYS A 479 10.89 15.92 -6.55
C CYS A 479 10.88 14.40 -6.59
N VAL A 480 10.11 13.78 -5.69
CA VAL A 480 9.98 12.33 -5.61
C VAL A 480 8.53 11.92 -5.87
N ILE A 481 8.32 11.05 -6.84
CA ILE A 481 7.01 10.53 -7.19
C ILE A 481 6.85 9.14 -6.59
N HIS A 482 5.90 8.98 -5.67
CA HIS A 482 5.53 7.70 -5.08
C HIS A 482 4.30 7.11 -5.76
N THR A 483 4.38 5.82 -6.15
CA THR A 483 3.25 5.10 -6.76
C THR A 483 3.15 3.66 -6.21
N PRO A 484 1.94 3.14 -5.95
CA PRO A 484 1.76 1.75 -5.49
C PRO A 484 1.73 0.73 -6.63
N PHE A 485 1.76 1.19 -7.88
CA PHE A 485 1.62 0.36 -9.07
C PHE A 485 2.75 0.59 -10.06
N ARG A 486 2.91 -0.34 -10.97
CA ARG A 486 3.84 -0.20 -12.09
C ARG A 486 3.28 0.82 -13.08
N MET A 487 4.01 1.91 -13.29
CA MET A 487 3.68 2.89 -14.33
C MET A 487 3.91 2.28 -15.72
N ARG A 488 3.07 2.69 -16.67
CA ARG A 488 3.23 2.32 -18.08
C ARG A 488 4.29 3.20 -18.74
N ASN A 489 4.79 2.75 -19.87
CA ASN A 489 5.77 3.53 -20.63
C ASN A 489 5.25 4.92 -21.01
N ASP A 490 3.95 5.04 -21.35
CA ASP A 490 3.32 6.32 -21.68
C ASP A 490 3.30 7.26 -20.46
N GLU A 491 2.94 6.76 -19.26
CA GLU A 491 2.96 7.53 -18.01
C GLU A 491 4.39 8.01 -17.70
N MET A 492 5.38 7.12 -17.84
CA MET A 492 6.78 7.49 -17.63
C MET A 492 7.28 8.51 -18.66
N LYS A 493 6.82 8.44 -19.91
CA LYS A 493 7.17 9.43 -20.94
C LYS A 493 6.61 10.81 -20.57
N ILE A 494 5.37 10.87 -20.08
CA ILE A 494 4.76 12.13 -19.66
C ILE A 494 5.52 12.74 -18.49
N ILE A 495 5.84 11.94 -17.46
CA ILE A 495 6.64 12.42 -16.33
C ILE A 495 7.98 12.97 -16.81
N LYS A 496 8.68 12.28 -17.71
CA LYS A 496 9.95 12.77 -18.27
C LYS A 496 9.77 14.08 -19.01
N ASN A 497 8.73 14.21 -19.85
CA ASN A 497 8.44 15.45 -20.56
C ASN A 497 8.13 16.60 -19.59
N SER A 498 7.39 16.33 -18.51
CA SER A 498 7.11 17.33 -17.44
C SER A 498 8.40 17.82 -16.79
N ILE A 499 9.32 16.89 -16.50
CA ILE A 499 10.63 17.18 -15.92
C ILE A 499 11.47 18.05 -16.88
N GLU A 500 11.53 17.69 -18.16
CA GLU A 500 12.26 18.46 -19.18
C GLU A 500 11.70 19.87 -19.32
N LYS A 501 10.38 20.04 -19.34
CA LYS A 501 9.73 21.36 -19.39
C LYS A 501 10.10 22.21 -18.16
N LEU A 502 10.05 21.64 -16.97
CA LEU A 502 10.39 22.34 -15.73
C LEU A 502 11.87 22.73 -15.68
N ASN A 503 12.77 21.83 -16.08
CA ASN A 503 14.22 22.11 -16.10
C ASN A 503 14.64 23.14 -17.16
N ASN A 504 13.79 23.42 -18.14
CA ASN A 504 14.01 24.52 -19.10
C ASN A 504 13.66 25.90 -18.49
N THR A 505 12.87 25.94 -17.42
CA THR A 505 12.39 27.20 -16.80
C THR A 505 12.95 27.42 -15.40
N HIS A 506 13.39 26.38 -14.72
CA HIS A 506 13.92 26.40 -13.35
C HIS A 506 15.24 25.64 -13.25
N ASP A 507 16.10 26.05 -12.32
CA ASP A 507 17.40 25.39 -12.11
C ASP A 507 17.24 23.95 -11.63
N ASN A 508 17.80 23.01 -12.38
CA ASN A 508 18.08 21.59 -12.13
C ASN A 508 17.34 20.92 -10.96
N ILE A 509 16.04 20.74 -11.08
CA ILE A 509 15.29 19.92 -10.14
C ILE A 509 15.59 18.45 -10.39
N THR A 510 16.03 17.75 -9.36
CA THR A 510 16.25 16.29 -9.43
C THR A 510 14.93 15.54 -9.27
N PHE A 511 14.68 14.56 -10.12
CA PHE A 511 13.47 13.75 -10.07
C PHE A 511 13.77 12.28 -9.79
N THR A 512 12.93 11.69 -8.94
CA THR A 512 12.96 10.24 -8.67
C THR A 512 11.56 9.65 -8.74
N VAL A 513 11.41 8.49 -9.37
CA VAL A 513 10.16 7.73 -9.38
C VAL A 513 10.34 6.43 -8.61
N MET A 514 9.56 6.26 -7.54
CA MET A 514 9.58 5.10 -6.65
C MET A 514 8.24 4.37 -6.69
N ARG A 515 8.27 3.08 -6.94
CA ARG A 515 7.13 2.20 -6.70
C ARG A 515 7.23 1.61 -5.30
N ILE A 516 6.18 1.75 -4.49
CA ILE A 516 6.10 1.22 -3.13
C ILE A 516 4.91 0.25 -3.07
N ASN A 517 5.18 -1.03 -2.91
CA ASN A 517 4.18 -2.09 -3.00
C ASN A 517 4.14 -2.95 -1.74
N THR A 518 3.05 -2.83 -0.97
CA THR A 518 2.78 -3.66 0.22
C THR A 518 2.21 -5.03 -0.14
N LYS A 519 1.65 -5.18 -1.36
CA LYS A 519 1.08 -6.43 -1.87
C LYS A 519 2.11 -7.17 -2.73
N ASN A 520 3.11 -7.73 -2.09
CA ASN A 520 4.16 -8.48 -2.75
C ASN A 520 4.24 -9.92 -2.21
N ARG A 521 5.12 -10.73 -2.75
CA ARG A 521 5.27 -12.16 -2.44
C ARG A 521 6.51 -12.47 -1.62
N PHE A 522 7.26 -11.45 -1.22
CA PHE A 522 8.47 -11.63 -0.46
C PHE A 522 8.18 -11.79 1.03
N TYR A 523 9.00 -12.60 1.66
CA TYR A 523 9.09 -12.80 3.09
C TYR A 523 10.56 -12.92 3.49
N GLY A 524 10.91 -12.42 4.66
CA GLY A 524 12.26 -12.56 5.18
C GLY A 524 12.21 -12.88 6.66
N PHE A 525 12.99 -13.88 7.08
CA PHE A 525 13.03 -14.38 8.45
C PHE A 525 14.36 -14.01 9.09
N ALA A 526 14.31 -13.28 10.19
CA ALA A 526 15.50 -12.88 10.92
C ALA A 526 16.12 -14.07 11.70
N ASP A 527 17.37 -13.94 12.06
CA ASP A 527 18.12 -14.92 12.86
C ASP A 527 17.81 -14.89 14.35
N ASN A 528 16.84 -14.04 14.80
CA ASN A 528 16.35 -14.01 16.18
C ASN A 528 15.27 -15.08 16.46
N ASN A 529 14.89 -15.24 17.75
CA ASN A 529 13.90 -16.24 18.18
C ASN A 529 12.51 -16.04 17.55
N ALA A 530 12.04 -14.81 17.42
CA ALA A 530 10.74 -14.48 16.85
C ALA A 530 10.71 -14.60 15.31
N LYS A 531 11.87 -14.71 14.65
CA LYS A 531 12.05 -14.68 13.20
C LYS A 531 11.60 -13.39 12.54
N ILE A 532 11.36 -12.34 13.30
CA ILE A 532 10.87 -11.03 12.85
C ILE A 532 12.06 -10.08 12.75
N PRO A 533 12.30 -9.45 11.60
CA PRO A 533 13.28 -8.38 11.47
C PRO A 533 12.95 -7.17 12.36
N TYR A 534 13.96 -6.38 12.71
CA TYR A 534 13.72 -5.12 13.39
C TYR A 534 12.97 -4.13 12.49
N GLU A 535 12.19 -3.25 13.11
CA GLU A 535 11.57 -2.11 12.44
C GLU A 535 12.66 -1.30 11.72
N SER A 536 12.35 -0.80 10.52
CA SER A 536 13.28 -0.08 9.66
C SER A 536 14.43 -0.91 9.06
N THR A 537 14.44 -2.24 9.23
CA THR A 537 15.39 -3.11 8.51
C THR A 537 15.09 -3.08 7.01
N TYR A 538 16.14 -3.10 6.19
CA TYR A 538 16.03 -3.30 4.76
C TYR A 538 17.04 -4.30 4.22
N ILE A 539 16.69 -4.97 3.12
CA ILE A 539 17.60 -5.79 2.31
C ILE A 539 17.54 -5.33 0.85
N LYS A 540 18.68 -5.46 0.17
CA LYS A 540 18.82 -5.15 -1.25
C LYS A 540 18.57 -6.41 -2.08
N LEU A 541 17.69 -6.32 -3.09
CA LEU A 541 17.43 -7.39 -4.06
C LEU A 541 18.16 -7.16 -5.39
N SER A 542 18.30 -5.90 -5.79
CA SER A 542 19.05 -5.48 -6.98
C SER A 542 19.58 -4.05 -6.79
N ALA A 543 20.17 -3.45 -7.82
CA ALA A 543 20.61 -2.06 -7.76
C ALA A 543 19.49 -1.09 -7.43
N LYS A 544 18.24 -1.41 -7.82
CA LYS A 544 17.06 -0.56 -7.71
C LYS A 544 15.92 -1.15 -6.89
N GLU A 545 16.05 -2.37 -6.36
CA GLU A 545 14.98 -3.08 -5.67
C GLU A 545 15.37 -3.39 -4.22
N TYR A 546 14.45 -3.09 -3.30
CA TYR A 546 14.64 -3.24 -1.85
C TYR A 546 13.40 -3.82 -1.19
N LEU A 547 13.61 -4.56 -0.11
CA LEU A 547 12.55 -4.90 0.84
C LEU A 547 12.80 -4.14 2.13
N VAL A 548 11.76 -3.50 2.65
CA VAL A 548 11.84 -2.68 3.86
C VAL A 548 10.76 -3.11 4.85
N TRP A 549 11.14 -3.38 6.09
CA TRP A 549 10.22 -3.70 7.17
C TRP A 549 9.76 -2.42 7.86
N PHE A 550 8.61 -1.90 7.49
CA PHE A 550 7.99 -0.71 8.10
C PHE A 550 7.47 -0.99 9.50
N GLU A 551 7.19 -2.25 9.81
CA GLU A 551 6.92 -2.78 11.14
C GLU A 551 7.87 -3.95 11.43
N GLY A 552 8.27 -4.10 12.68
CA GLY A 552 9.17 -5.16 13.10
C GLY A 552 9.32 -5.21 14.63
N LEU A 553 10.30 -5.93 15.09
CA LEU A 553 10.73 -5.86 16.49
C LEU A 553 11.34 -4.48 16.77
N LYS A 554 11.15 -4.00 17.99
CA LYS A 554 11.90 -2.84 18.50
C LYS A 554 13.16 -3.35 19.22
N HIS A 555 14.25 -2.60 19.12
CA HIS A 555 15.46 -2.92 19.86
C HIS A 555 15.19 -3.06 21.36
N GLY A 556 15.81 -4.05 21.99
CA GLY A 556 15.58 -4.39 23.39
C GLY A 556 14.29 -5.15 23.68
N ARG A 557 13.50 -5.52 22.66
CA ARG A 557 12.32 -6.38 22.80
C ARG A 557 12.52 -7.69 22.07
N GLU A 558 12.26 -8.80 22.75
CA GLU A 558 12.39 -10.16 22.18
C GLU A 558 11.09 -10.66 21.53
N TYR A 559 9.96 -10.02 21.83
CA TYR A 559 8.64 -10.43 21.33
C TYR A 559 7.75 -9.24 21.05
N ILE A 560 6.68 -9.50 20.31
CA ILE A 560 5.64 -8.55 19.97
C ILE A 560 4.26 -9.19 20.20
N ASN A 561 3.25 -8.40 20.56
CA ASN A 561 1.90 -8.87 20.90
C ASN A 561 0.91 -8.79 19.74
N LYS A 562 1.38 -8.59 18.53
CA LYS A 562 0.53 -8.49 17.33
C LYS A 562 1.20 -9.19 16.14
N ARG A 563 0.38 -9.54 15.15
CA ARG A 563 0.90 -9.97 13.86
C ARG A 563 1.69 -8.84 13.20
N ILE A 564 2.87 -9.15 12.68
CA ILE A 564 3.66 -8.26 11.85
C ILE A 564 3.35 -8.52 10.37
N ALA A 565 3.28 -7.46 9.60
CA ALA A 565 3.05 -7.52 8.17
C ALA A 565 4.29 -7.99 7.39
N ASN A 566 4.07 -8.34 6.12
CA ASN A 566 5.15 -8.62 5.17
C ASN A 566 6.00 -7.35 4.95
N PRO A 567 7.26 -7.49 4.50
CA PRO A 567 8.05 -6.35 4.09
C PRO A 567 7.39 -5.60 2.93
N THR A 568 7.61 -4.31 2.86
CA THR A 568 7.21 -3.49 1.71
C THR A 568 8.29 -3.58 0.64
N TYR A 569 7.88 -3.86 -0.60
CA TYR A 569 8.76 -3.89 -1.75
C TYR A 569 8.85 -2.49 -2.37
N ILE A 570 10.07 -1.97 -2.49
CA ILE A 570 10.37 -0.67 -3.08
C ILE A 570 11.23 -0.87 -4.32
N ASP A 571 10.83 -0.27 -5.44
CA ASP A 571 11.46 -0.38 -6.74
C ASP A 571 11.63 1.02 -7.35
N PHE A 572 12.88 1.38 -7.66
CA PHE A 572 13.22 2.67 -8.26
C PHE A 572 13.15 2.57 -9.79
N TRP A 573 12.37 3.43 -10.40
CA TRP A 573 12.13 3.41 -11.86
C TRP A 573 12.90 4.48 -12.61
N TYR A 574 13.21 5.59 -11.96
CA TYR A 574 13.90 6.72 -12.56
C TYR A 574 14.65 7.52 -11.49
N GLY A 575 15.81 8.08 -11.82
CA GLY A 575 16.51 9.12 -11.08
C GLY A 575 16.91 8.79 -9.64
N TRP A 576 17.18 7.52 -9.30
CA TRP A 576 17.48 7.13 -7.91
C TRP A 576 18.86 7.56 -7.40
N GLY A 577 19.77 8.00 -8.31
CA GLY A 577 21.07 8.51 -7.93
C GLY A 577 22.03 7.47 -7.33
N ASP A 578 22.90 7.91 -6.46
CA ASP A 578 23.88 7.08 -5.77
C ASP A 578 23.27 6.34 -4.54
N ARG A 579 24.11 5.57 -3.85
CA ARG A 579 23.69 4.80 -2.68
C ARG A 579 23.21 5.67 -1.54
N THR A 580 23.82 6.83 -1.30
CA THR A 580 23.47 7.74 -0.19
C THR A 580 22.06 8.26 -0.39
N ARG A 581 21.76 8.75 -1.59
CA ARG A 581 20.42 9.22 -1.97
C ARG A 581 19.36 8.13 -1.84
N VAL A 582 19.66 6.90 -2.30
CA VAL A 582 18.74 5.77 -2.15
C VAL A 582 18.38 5.53 -0.69
N ILE A 583 19.36 5.57 0.23
CA ILE A 583 19.11 5.38 1.66
C ILE A 583 18.24 6.50 2.23
N GLN A 584 18.50 7.76 1.86
CA GLN A 584 17.67 8.90 2.27
C GLN A 584 16.22 8.73 1.80
N LEU A 585 16.00 8.33 0.54
CA LEU A 585 14.66 8.11 -0.02
C LEU A 585 13.92 6.92 0.64
N LEU A 586 14.64 5.85 0.99
CA LEU A 586 14.08 4.75 1.77
C LEU A 586 13.70 5.20 3.18
N GLN A 587 14.55 6.02 3.82
CA GLN A 587 14.29 6.61 5.13
C GLN A 587 13.04 7.50 5.10
N ASP A 588 12.90 8.36 4.08
CA ASP A 588 11.73 9.21 3.92
C ASP A 588 10.44 8.39 3.73
N ALA A 589 10.49 7.30 2.96
CA ALA A 589 9.34 6.41 2.83
C ALA A 589 8.93 5.79 4.19
N VAL A 590 9.90 5.40 5.02
CA VAL A 590 9.65 4.87 6.38
C VAL A 590 9.13 5.98 7.30
N ASN A 591 9.70 7.19 7.25
CA ASN A 591 9.28 8.34 8.05
C ASN A 591 7.83 8.71 7.73
N LEU A 592 7.48 8.85 6.44
CA LEU A 592 6.12 9.16 5.97
C LEU A 592 5.08 8.11 6.37
N ALA A 593 5.45 6.85 6.56
CA ALA A 593 4.55 5.85 7.11
C ALA A 593 4.18 6.14 8.58
N GLY A 594 5.06 6.84 9.30
CA GLY A 594 4.82 7.35 10.66
C GLY A 594 3.96 8.61 10.71
N ALA A 595 3.85 9.35 9.62
CA ALA A 595 3.16 10.64 9.57
C ALA A 595 1.62 10.51 9.47
N SER A 596 1.06 9.31 9.47
CA SER A 596 -0.40 9.15 9.40
C SER A 596 -1.08 9.53 10.71
N TRP A 597 -2.04 10.46 10.62
CA TRP A 597 -2.86 10.92 11.75
C TRP A 597 -4.18 10.16 11.89
N ARG A 598 -4.35 9.07 11.15
CA ARG A 598 -5.51 8.17 11.29
C ARG A 598 -5.41 7.26 12.51
N GLY A 599 -4.32 7.33 13.26
CA GLY A 599 -4.06 6.58 14.49
C GLY A 599 -2.60 6.67 14.91
N PHE A 600 -2.32 6.22 16.12
CA PHE A 600 -0.97 6.29 16.70
C PHE A 600 0.00 5.26 16.13
N ASN A 601 -0.50 4.19 15.48
CA ASN A 601 0.34 3.21 14.83
C ASN A 601 0.80 3.71 13.45
N ALA A 602 2.07 3.47 13.11
CA ALA A 602 2.57 3.69 11.77
C ALA A 602 1.85 2.79 10.75
N LYS A 603 1.83 3.22 9.50
CA LYS A 603 1.28 2.44 8.38
C LYS A 603 2.35 1.58 7.73
N LEU A 604 1.94 0.68 6.85
CA LEU A 604 2.83 -0.16 6.03
C LEU A 604 3.28 0.53 4.74
N GLU A 605 2.74 1.70 4.47
CA GLU A 605 3.01 2.52 3.30
C GLU A 605 3.03 3.99 3.70
N PRO A 606 3.80 4.83 3.01
CA PRO A 606 3.85 6.25 3.29
C PRO A 606 2.51 6.95 3.02
N ILE A 607 2.24 8.03 3.74
CA ILE A 607 0.99 8.81 3.58
C ILE A 607 0.83 9.36 2.16
N SER A 608 1.93 9.62 1.45
CA SER A 608 1.94 10.01 0.03
C SER A 608 1.26 8.98 -0.89
N ILE A 609 1.13 7.73 -0.48
CA ILE A 609 0.35 6.68 -1.17
C ILE A 609 -0.98 6.42 -0.46
N PHE A 610 -0.94 6.32 0.87
CA PHE A 610 -2.11 5.93 1.66
C PHE A 610 -3.25 6.94 1.53
N TYR A 611 -2.96 8.24 1.61
CA TYR A 611 -4.00 9.28 1.51
C TYR A 611 -4.65 9.36 0.12
N PRO A 612 -3.89 9.41 -1.00
CA PRO A 612 -4.51 9.37 -2.33
C PRO A 612 -5.34 8.10 -2.59
N GLN A 613 -4.97 6.95 -2.03
CA GLN A 613 -5.77 5.73 -2.14
C GLN A 613 -7.12 5.86 -1.43
N LEU A 614 -7.14 6.47 -0.24
CA LEU A 614 -8.39 6.75 0.47
C LEU A 614 -9.28 7.69 -0.33
N ILE A 615 -8.72 8.77 -0.87
CA ILE A 615 -9.45 9.75 -1.67
C ILE A 615 -9.99 9.12 -2.95
N ALA A 616 -9.17 8.35 -3.68
CA ALA A 616 -9.63 7.63 -4.86
C ALA A 616 -10.79 6.65 -4.53
N GLY A 617 -10.77 6.06 -3.34
CA GLY A 617 -11.87 5.25 -2.81
C GLY A 617 -13.14 6.08 -2.59
N PHE A 618 -13.06 7.24 -1.95
CA PHE A 618 -14.19 8.14 -1.75
C PHE A 618 -14.77 8.66 -3.06
N ILE A 619 -13.92 9.04 -4.03
CA ILE A 619 -14.35 9.48 -5.35
C ILE A 619 -15.19 8.40 -6.03
N ARG A 620 -14.73 7.16 -6.01
CA ARG A 620 -15.47 6.01 -6.53
C ARG A 620 -16.85 5.90 -5.85
N ASP A 621 -16.87 5.94 -4.52
CA ASP A 621 -18.10 5.73 -3.73
C ASP A 621 -19.09 6.91 -3.92
N PHE A 622 -18.61 8.14 -3.98
CA PHE A 622 -19.42 9.32 -4.22
C PHE A 622 -20.02 9.33 -5.63
N ARG A 623 -19.24 8.98 -6.66
CA ARG A 623 -19.74 8.90 -8.04
C ARG A 623 -20.77 7.79 -8.26
N ASN A 624 -20.75 6.76 -7.43
CA ASN A 624 -21.81 5.74 -7.46
C ASN A 624 -23.15 6.24 -6.91
N ILE A 625 -23.14 7.31 -6.10
CA ILE A 625 -24.36 7.94 -5.55
C ILE A 625 -24.80 9.11 -6.44
N ASP A 626 -23.88 10.00 -6.77
CA ASP A 626 -24.14 11.20 -7.58
C ASP A 626 -23.04 11.38 -8.63
N SER A 627 -23.38 11.04 -9.87
CA SER A 627 -22.46 11.15 -11.02
C SER A 627 -22.20 12.60 -11.48
N GLY A 628 -23.03 13.55 -11.06
CA GLY A 628 -23.00 14.95 -11.49
C GLY A 628 -22.16 15.88 -10.62
N GLN A 629 -21.71 15.45 -9.44
CA GLN A 629 -20.99 16.30 -8.52
C GLN A 629 -19.56 16.62 -9.02
N ASP A 630 -19.19 17.90 -9.02
CA ASP A 630 -17.80 18.32 -9.24
C ASP A 630 -16.97 18.12 -7.97
N ILE A 631 -16.42 16.90 -7.87
CA ILE A 631 -15.58 16.49 -6.73
C ILE A 631 -14.29 17.33 -6.67
N GLY A 632 -13.73 17.73 -7.83
CA GLY A 632 -12.50 18.51 -7.90
C GLY A 632 -12.66 19.89 -7.27
N GLN A 633 -13.73 20.60 -7.62
CA GLN A 633 -14.05 21.91 -7.06
C GLN A 633 -14.34 21.82 -5.54
N THR A 634 -15.03 20.78 -5.12
CA THR A 634 -15.32 20.58 -3.69
C THR A 634 -14.06 20.26 -2.88
N LEU A 635 -13.14 19.46 -3.43
CA LEU A 635 -11.85 19.16 -2.78
C LEU A 635 -11.01 20.42 -2.52
N ALA A 636 -11.06 21.39 -3.43
CA ALA A 636 -10.34 22.65 -3.30
C ALA A 636 -10.82 23.53 -2.12
N GLN A 637 -11.98 23.22 -1.54
CA GLN A 637 -12.51 23.93 -0.36
C GLN A 637 -11.91 23.43 0.97
N PHE A 638 -11.18 22.30 0.96
CA PHE A 638 -10.62 21.72 2.17
C PHE A 638 -9.16 22.05 2.37
N ASP A 639 -8.88 22.83 3.40
CA ASP A 639 -7.52 23.08 3.91
C ASP A 639 -7.10 22.05 4.98
N THR A 640 -7.99 21.10 5.32
CA THR A 640 -7.80 20.12 6.40
C THR A 640 -7.99 18.68 5.88
N PRO A 641 -7.43 17.66 6.59
CA PRO A 641 -7.50 16.26 6.14
C PRO A 641 -8.89 15.62 6.40
N TRP A 642 -9.90 16.09 5.73
CA TRP A 642 -11.30 15.66 5.84
C TRP A 642 -11.52 14.15 5.66
N PHE A 643 -10.63 13.49 4.94
CA PHE A 643 -10.70 12.07 4.55
C PHE A 643 -10.18 11.10 5.63
N LEU A 644 -9.57 11.57 6.72
CA LEU A 644 -9.00 10.75 7.80
C LEU A 644 -10.03 9.87 8.53
#